data_3cfb86cd13f25925f445484cb3d681ed
#
_entry.id   3cfb86cd13f25925f445484cb3d681ed
#
_cell.length_a   1.000
_cell.length_b   1.000
_cell.length_c   1.000
_cell.angle_alpha   90.00
_cell.angle_beta   90.00
_cell.angle_gamma   90.00
#
_symmetry.space_group_name_H-M   'P 1'
#
loop_
_entity.id
_entity.type
_entity.pdbx_description
1 polymer ?
#
loop_
_entity_poly.entity_id
_entity_poly.type
_entity_poly.pdbx_seq_one_letter_code
_entity_poly.pdbx_strand_id
1 'polypeptide(L)'
;EMLRSLVGSEMCIRDREKSPGANRDISRIVQSYPGVAFSPIGYRNDLIVRGGAPSENRFYLDGVEIPNINHFSTQGASGGPVGILNADLIREVNFYTGAFPADKGNALSSVLDFKLRDGDMERNSLKATLGASEVSLASNGHIGKKTSYLVSVRQSYLQFLFDMLDLPFLPTFTDAQFKLKTRFNEQNELTVLGLGGIDNMRLNTKADSEDNEYILSYLPKIKQETFTVGAVYRHYAGAHVQSAVVSHSYLNNRNTKYRRNDESHPDNLMLRLRSTEQETKLRLENSTTFRNWKINLGVNLDYSQYTNTTFQRVYTNQPQTFDYHTYLGILRWGLFGTINYTSMDDRFTASLGLRADASDYSSTMKDLSDQLSPRLSLSYQLADHWFASGNAGLYYQLPAYTALGFKNNNGTFANKYNLRYMKVSEGSLGISWRKGDTFEASVEGFYKDYDKIPLSVADGIPLNCKGNDYGVVGNELLTSTAQGRSYGAEILVKWLIAKKLNLASSFTLFKSEYRNDKESEYITSAWDNRYIFNLRGTYNLPHQWSFGMKVSCIGGAPYTPYDETKSSLVSAWDAQGKAYYDYSKYNKEHLPAFAQVDVRVDKTFYLKHCMLGFYLDLQNITVSKLKQQDVLMSTGIIENPEAPAAAQRYRMKRIKQSSGTLLPTLGITFEY
;
A
#
# COMPACT_ATOMS: atom_id res chain seq x y z
N GLU A 1 -9.00 -8.32 23.92
CA GLU A 1 -9.76 -9.56 23.56
C GLU A 1 -11.13 -9.25 22.97
N MET A 2 -11.89 -8.31 23.54
CA MET A 2 -13.24 -7.92 23.08
C MET A 2 -13.36 -7.56 21.59
N LEU A 3 -12.32 -7.00 20.97
CA LEU A 3 -12.29 -6.62 19.55
C LEU A 3 -11.71 -7.69 18.63
N ARG A 4 -11.07 -8.74 19.17
CA ARG A 4 -10.41 -9.78 18.37
C ARG A 4 -11.39 -10.61 17.52
N SER A 5 -12.65 -10.76 17.96
CA SER A 5 -13.68 -11.47 17.18
C SER A 5 -14.29 -10.65 16.04
N LEU A 6 -14.12 -9.32 16.06
CA LEU A 6 -14.64 -8.38 15.06
C LEU A 6 -13.56 -7.84 14.12
N VAL A 7 -12.28 -8.11 14.44
CA VAL A 7 -11.11 -7.65 13.67
C VAL A 7 -10.75 -8.71 12.64
N GLY A 8 -10.35 -8.27 11.47
CA GLY A 8 -9.69 -9.09 10.48
C GLY A 8 -8.45 -9.81 11.04
N SER A 9 -7.63 -10.39 10.22
CA SER A 9 -6.51 -11.24 10.64
C SER A 9 -5.50 -10.50 11.54
N GLU A 10 -5.24 -11.03 12.74
CA GLU A 10 -4.17 -10.59 13.63
C GLU A 10 -2.89 -11.41 13.35
N MET A 11 -1.73 -10.77 13.40
CA MET A 11 -0.44 -11.40 13.13
C MET A 11 0.47 -11.43 14.37
N CYS A 12 0.90 -12.62 14.79
CA CYS A 12 1.84 -12.83 15.89
C CYS A 12 3.30 -12.54 15.49
N ILE A 13 4.15 -12.19 16.48
CA ILE A 13 5.56 -11.82 16.31
C ILE A 13 6.38 -12.90 15.59
N ARG A 14 6.21 -14.17 15.97
CA ARG A 14 7.00 -15.29 15.41
C ARG A 14 6.79 -15.51 13.92
N ASP A 15 5.62 -15.15 13.40
CA ASP A 15 5.29 -15.32 11.99
C ASP A 15 5.93 -14.29 11.08
N ARG A 16 6.45 -13.19 11.65
CA ARG A 16 6.98 -12.04 10.91
C ARG A 16 8.46 -12.15 10.61
N GLU A 17 9.26 -12.47 11.64
CA GLU A 17 10.72 -12.47 11.54
C GLU A 17 11.24 -13.59 10.62
N LYS A 18 10.51 -14.71 10.51
CA LYS A 18 10.89 -15.91 9.77
C LYS A 18 10.01 -16.21 8.55
N SER A 19 9.24 -15.23 8.08
CA SER A 19 8.38 -15.41 6.90
C SER A 19 9.22 -15.52 5.63
N PRO A 20 9.15 -16.65 4.88
CA PRO A 20 9.90 -16.82 3.63
C PRO A 20 9.48 -15.79 2.58
N GLY A 21 10.44 -15.29 1.81
CA GLY A 21 10.20 -14.34 0.74
C GLY A 21 9.81 -12.93 1.20
N ALA A 22 9.72 -12.70 2.50
CA ALA A 22 9.36 -11.39 3.03
C ALA A 22 10.54 -10.43 3.14
N ASN A 23 11.75 -10.93 3.21
CA ASN A 23 12.97 -10.13 3.40
C ASN A 23 12.82 -9.07 4.50
N ARG A 24 12.15 -9.43 5.61
CA ARG A 24 11.84 -8.53 6.76
C ARG A 24 10.95 -7.34 6.39
N ASP A 25 10.30 -7.36 5.23
CA ASP A 25 9.37 -6.33 4.76
C ASP A 25 7.93 -6.67 5.18
N ILE A 26 7.32 -5.79 5.96
CA ILE A 26 5.97 -5.98 6.49
C ILE A 26 4.90 -5.99 5.40
N SER A 27 5.09 -5.23 4.32
CA SER A 27 4.15 -5.18 3.19
C SER A 27 4.04 -6.56 2.52
N ARG A 28 5.18 -7.25 2.32
CA ARG A 28 5.23 -8.59 1.73
C ARG A 28 4.61 -9.66 2.63
N ILE A 29 4.66 -9.45 3.95
CA ILE A 29 4.01 -10.35 4.89
C ILE A 29 2.50 -10.17 4.81
N VAL A 30 2.00 -8.93 4.77
CA VAL A 30 0.57 -8.61 4.62
C VAL A 30 0.00 -9.16 3.31
N GLN A 31 0.76 -9.20 2.23
CA GLN A 31 0.36 -9.80 0.94
C GLN A 31 0.04 -11.31 1.02
N SER A 32 0.37 -12.00 2.10
CA SER A 32 -0.03 -13.41 2.31
C SER A 32 -1.39 -13.59 2.98
N TYR A 33 -2.09 -12.51 3.34
CA TYR A 33 -3.44 -12.57 3.91
C TYR A 33 -4.52 -12.70 2.84
N PRO A 34 -5.73 -13.21 3.21
CA PRO A 34 -6.86 -13.24 2.30
C PRO A 34 -7.18 -11.84 1.77
N GLY A 35 -7.62 -11.75 0.53
CA GLY A 35 -8.03 -10.51 -0.10
C GLY A 35 -6.91 -9.59 -0.54
N VAL A 36 -5.64 -9.89 -0.26
CA VAL A 36 -4.52 -9.02 -0.54
C VAL A 36 -3.73 -9.50 -1.74
N ALA A 37 -3.75 -8.74 -2.83
CA ALA A 37 -2.89 -8.92 -4.00
C ALA A 37 -1.68 -7.99 -3.92
N PHE A 38 -0.61 -8.36 -4.60
CA PHE A 38 0.51 -7.47 -4.89
C PHE A 38 0.36 -6.82 -6.27
N SER A 39 1.07 -5.70 -6.49
CA SER A 39 1.04 -5.03 -7.79
C SER A 39 1.56 -5.94 -8.90
N PRO A 40 0.87 -6.01 -10.05
CA PRO A 40 1.37 -6.71 -11.23
C PRO A 40 2.54 -5.98 -11.90
N ILE A 41 2.78 -4.74 -11.52
CA ILE A 41 3.95 -3.97 -11.98
C ILE A 41 5.12 -4.39 -11.12
N GLY A 42 6.17 -4.93 -11.75
CA GLY A 42 7.35 -5.45 -11.05
C GLY A 42 8.03 -4.42 -10.15
N TYR A 43 8.65 -4.91 -9.08
CA TYR A 43 9.41 -4.12 -8.10
C TYR A 43 8.58 -3.14 -7.24
N ARG A 44 7.27 -3.39 -7.07
CA ARG A 44 6.39 -2.60 -6.19
C ARG A 44 5.75 -3.47 -5.13
N ASN A 45 5.53 -2.91 -3.94
CA ASN A 45 4.86 -3.52 -2.80
C ASN A 45 3.48 -2.89 -2.53
N ASP A 46 2.80 -2.44 -3.58
CA ASP A 46 1.42 -1.97 -3.43
C ASP A 46 0.53 -3.04 -2.78
N LEU A 47 -0.33 -2.62 -1.87
CA LEU A 47 -1.34 -3.47 -1.28
C LEU A 47 -2.66 -3.23 -1.99
N ILE A 48 -3.11 -4.23 -2.73
CA ILE A 48 -4.40 -4.24 -3.43
C ILE A 48 -5.33 -5.11 -2.59
N VAL A 49 -6.34 -4.50 -1.95
CA VAL A 49 -7.20 -5.21 -1.02
C VAL A 49 -8.60 -5.34 -1.60
N ARG A 50 -9.05 -6.60 -1.81
CA ARG A 50 -10.38 -6.90 -2.36
C ARG A 50 -10.65 -6.14 -3.68
N GLY A 51 -9.64 -6.00 -4.54
CA GLY A 51 -9.73 -5.32 -5.83
C GLY A 51 -9.86 -3.80 -5.78
N GLY A 52 -9.68 -3.18 -4.61
CA GLY A 52 -9.61 -1.73 -4.47
C GLY A 52 -8.23 -1.17 -4.81
N ALA A 53 -8.16 0.10 -5.17
CA ALA A 53 -6.92 0.76 -5.53
C ALA A 53 -5.96 0.88 -4.31
N PRO A 54 -4.63 0.87 -4.52
CA PRO A 54 -3.65 1.04 -3.44
C PRO A 54 -3.84 2.31 -2.62
N SER A 55 -4.33 3.39 -3.21
CA SER A 55 -4.64 4.66 -2.54
C SER A 55 -5.81 4.59 -1.56
N GLU A 56 -6.60 3.53 -1.58
CA GLU A 56 -7.76 3.33 -0.71
C GLU A 56 -7.41 2.76 0.67
N ASN A 57 -6.14 2.45 0.91
CA ASN A 57 -5.64 1.93 2.18
C ASN A 57 -5.16 3.06 3.10
N ARG A 58 -5.24 2.85 4.42
CA ARG A 58 -4.66 3.74 5.44
C ARG A 58 -3.83 2.98 6.44
N PHE A 59 -2.79 3.63 6.91
CA PHE A 59 -1.77 3.04 7.77
C PHE A 59 -1.65 3.83 9.07
N TYR A 60 -1.59 3.11 10.19
CA TYR A 60 -1.42 3.70 11.52
C TYR A 60 -0.26 3.04 12.24
N LEU A 61 0.50 3.80 13.00
CA LEU A 61 1.60 3.36 13.84
C LEU A 61 1.35 3.83 15.28
N ASP A 62 1.01 2.90 16.20
CA ASP A 62 0.60 3.21 17.58
C ASP A 62 -0.50 4.29 17.70
N GLY A 63 -1.40 4.35 16.71
CA GLY A 63 -2.50 5.30 16.65
C GLY A 63 -2.20 6.61 15.90
N VAL A 64 -0.96 6.85 15.48
CA VAL A 64 -0.57 7.93 14.58
C VAL A 64 -0.74 7.47 13.13
N GLU A 65 -1.47 8.22 12.32
CA GLU A 65 -1.60 7.93 10.87
C GLU A 65 -0.30 8.27 10.15
N ILE A 66 0.19 7.34 9.33
CA ILE A 66 1.38 7.51 8.48
C ILE A 66 0.97 7.45 7.00
N PRO A 67 1.58 8.26 6.11
CA PRO A 67 1.12 8.39 4.72
C PRO A 67 1.32 7.12 3.90
N ASN A 68 2.39 6.37 4.15
CA ASN A 68 2.71 5.12 3.46
C ASN A 68 3.62 4.23 4.32
N ILE A 69 3.86 3.00 3.87
CA ILE A 69 4.68 2.00 4.56
C ILE A 69 5.89 1.54 3.74
N ASN A 70 6.16 2.19 2.61
CA ASN A 70 7.24 1.83 1.70
C ASN A 70 8.12 3.03 1.35
N HIS A 71 9.40 2.77 1.07
CA HIS A 71 10.33 3.67 0.39
C HIS A 71 9.92 3.85 -1.09
N PHE A 72 10.32 4.95 -1.71
CA PHE A 72 10.02 5.28 -3.12
C PHE A 72 8.51 5.26 -3.42
N SER A 73 7.70 5.70 -2.48
CA SER A 73 6.25 5.73 -2.65
C SER A 73 5.83 6.71 -3.74
N THR A 74 4.82 6.31 -4.53
CA THR A 74 4.19 7.17 -5.52
C THR A 74 3.00 7.88 -4.88
N GLN A 75 2.78 9.14 -5.21
CA GLN A 75 1.61 9.88 -4.75
C GLN A 75 0.32 9.21 -5.22
N GLY A 76 -0.62 9.02 -4.30
CA GLY A 76 -1.86 8.30 -4.56
C GLY A 76 -1.73 6.77 -4.59
N ALA A 77 -0.60 6.20 -4.15
CA ALA A 77 -0.39 4.77 -4.00
C ALA A 77 0.32 4.44 -2.69
N SER A 78 0.25 3.17 -2.25
CA SER A 78 1.01 2.69 -1.10
C SER A 78 2.38 2.11 -1.47
N GLY A 79 2.66 2.01 -2.77
CA GLY A 79 3.75 1.25 -3.35
C GLY A 79 5.14 1.84 -3.17
N GLY A 80 6.10 1.06 -3.62
CA GLY A 80 7.53 1.24 -3.55
C GLY A 80 8.16 -0.14 -3.39
N PRO A 81 9.45 -0.34 -3.69
CA PRO A 81 10.04 -1.68 -3.74
C PRO A 81 10.32 -2.29 -2.37
N VAL A 82 10.43 -1.50 -1.30
CA VAL A 82 10.89 -1.94 0.03
C VAL A 82 10.13 -1.21 1.12
N GLY A 83 9.78 -1.94 2.20
CA GLY A 83 9.10 -1.38 3.37
C GLY A 83 9.97 -0.45 4.20
N ILE A 84 9.42 0.70 4.62
CA ILE A 84 10.08 1.67 5.51
C ILE A 84 9.97 1.26 6.99
N LEU A 85 8.96 0.44 7.34
CA LEU A 85 8.79 -0.03 8.70
C LEU A 85 9.78 -1.15 9.03
N ASN A 86 10.52 -1.01 10.12
CA ASN A 86 11.35 -2.09 10.61
C ASN A 86 10.48 -3.15 11.30
N ALA A 87 10.39 -4.34 10.69
CA ALA A 87 9.56 -5.44 11.18
C ALA A 87 9.95 -5.91 12.59
N ASP A 88 11.22 -5.77 13.01
CA ASP A 88 11.69 -6.15 14.33
C ASP A 88 11.04 -5.34 15.47
N LEU A 89 10.63 -4.11 15.17
CA LEU A 89 10.04 -3.19 16.15
C LEU A 89 8.52 -3.39 16.31
N ILE A 90 7.87 -4.07 15.38
CA ILE A 90 6.43 -4.25 15.38
C ILE A 90 6.06 -5.39 16.33
N ARG A 91 5.12 -5.17 17.23
CA ARG A 91 4.54 -6.19 18.10
C ARG A 91 3.36 -6.90 17.45
N GLU A 92 2.49 -6.14 16.81
CA GLU A 92 1.19 -6.59 16.34
C GLU A 92 0.76 -5.78 15.11
N VAL A 93 0.02 -6.40 14.21
CA VAL A 93 -0.62 -5.72 13.08
C VAL A 93 -2.09 -6.10 13.09
N ASN A 94 -2.96 -5.10 13.24
CA ASN A 94 -4.39 -5.25 13.07
C ASN A 94 -4.74 -4.87 11.64
N PHE A 95 -5.21 -5.82 10.87
CA PHE A 95 -5.57 -5.65 9.48
C PHE A 95 -7.09 -5.75 9.30
N TYR A 96 -7.70 -4.64 8.91
CA TYR A 96 -9.12 -4.51 8.66
C TYR A 96 -9.34 -4.44 7.14
N THR A 97 -10.11 -5.37 6.60
CA THR A 97 -10.54 -5.39 5.19
C THR A 97 -12.00 -4.94 5.00
N GLY A 98 -12.64 -4.60 6.09
CA GLY A 98 -13.99 -4.07 6.28
C GLY A 98 -14.19 -3.81 7.76
N ALA A 99 -15.37 -3.39 8.18
CA ALA A 99 -15.67 -3.11 9.61
C ALA A 99 -14.66 -2.14 10.27
N PHE A 100 -14.16 -1.15 9.53
CA PHE A 100 -13.18 -0.22 10.07
C PHE A 100 -13.73 0.48 11.32
N PRO A 101 -12.98 0.55 12.44
CA PRO A 101 -13.39 1.32 13.60
C PRO A 101 -13.72 2.77 13.23
N ALA A 102 -14.69 3.42 13.91
CA ALA A 102 -15.15 4.75 13.51
C ALA A 102 -14.08 5.85 13.70
N ASP A 103 -13.09 5.64 14.57
CA ASP A 103 -11.92 6.52 14.71
C ASP A 103 -10.99 6.50 13.49
N LYS A 104 -11.12 5.48 12.62
CA LYS A 104 -10.39 5.35 11.36
C LYS A 104 -11.23 5.84 10.18
N GLY A 105 -10.82 6.96 9.57
CA GLY A 105 -11.52 7.56 8.44
C GLY A 105 -10.68 7.57 7.17
N ASN A 106 -11.25 8.12 6.09
CA ASN A 106 -10.57 8.38 4.83
C ASN A 106 -9.99 7.12 4.16
N ALA A 107 -10.61 5.95 4.33
CA ALA A 107 -10.24 4.65 3.77
C ALA A 107 -11.44 3.99 3.10
N LEU A 108 -11.23 3.26 1.99
CA LEU A 108 -12.29 2.52 1.28
C LEU A 108 -12.00 1.01 1.20
N SER A 109 -10.72 0.60 1.24
CA SER A 109 -10.35 -0.81 1.04
C SER A 109 -9.76 -1.47 2.25
N SER A 110 -8.84 -0.83 2.96
CA SER A 110 -8.30 -1.39 4.20
C SER A 110 -7.74 -0.36 5.17
N VAL A 111 -7.63 -0.79 6.41
CA VAL A 111 -6.87 -0.09 7.46
C VAL A 111 -5.89 -1.07 8.08
N LEU A 112 -4.61 -0.68 8.14
CA LEU A 112 -3.55 -1.40 8.83
C LEU A 112 -3.10 -0.58 10.05
N ASP A 113 -3.25 -1.15 11.24
CA ASP A 113 -2.83 -0.51 12.50
C ASP A 113 -1.67 -1.31 13.11
N PHE A 114 -0.47 -0.78 12.95
CA PHE A 114 0.77 -1.36 13.47
C PHE A 114 0.98 -0.92 14.91
N LYS A 115 1.22 -1.89 15.79
CA LYS A 115 1.60 -1.66 17.18
C LYS A 115 3.07 -1.97 17.36
N LEU A 116 3.84 -0.99 17.78
CA LEU A 116 5.25 -1.18 18.14
C LEU A 116 5.38 -1.90 19.48
N ARG A 117 6.50 -2.59 19.67
CA ARG A 117 6.93 -3.04 20.99
C ARG A 117 7.16 -1.83 21.89
N ASP A 118 7.05 -2.02 23.19
CA ASP A 118 7.58 -1.06 24.15
C ASP A 118 9.04 -1.45 24.45
N GLY A 119 9.87 -0.48 24.84
CA GLY A 119 11.22 -0.75 25.31
C GLY A 119 11.20 -1.56 26.61
N ASP A 120 12.20 -2.38 26.80
CA ASP A 120 12.38 -3.19 28.01
C ASP A 120 12.70 -2.28 29.20
N MET A 121 11.95 -2.40 30.29
CA MET A 121 12.16 -1.60 31.51
C MET A 121 13.18 -2.22 32.48
N GLU A 122 13.67 -3.43 32.21
CA GLU A 122 14.62 -4.15 33.08
C GLU A 122 16.03 -4.10 32.51
N ARG A 123 16.18 -4.08 31.19
CA ARG A 123 17.49 -4.12 30.51
C ARG A 123 17.50 -3.34 29.20
N ASN A 124 18.66 -2.85 28.83
CA ASN A 124 18.90 -2.30 27.51
C ASN A 124 19.44 -3.40 26.59
N SER A 125 18.97 -3.47 25.38
CA SER A 125 19.45 -4.41 24.36
C SER A 125 19.82 -3.69 23.07
N LEU A 126 20.74 -4.30 22.34
CA LEU A 126 21.23 -3.83 21.05
C LEU A 126 21.15 -4.99 20.06
N LYS A 127 20.48 -4.76 18.92
CA LYS A 127 20.41 -5.71 17.79
C LYS A 127 21.06 -5.08 16.58
N ALA A 128 22.12 -5.67 16.08
CA ALA A 128 22.75 -5.32 14.81
C ALA A 128 22.43 -6.40 13.77
N THR A 129 22.09 -5.99 12.55
CA THR A 129 21.86 -6.89 11.44
C THR A 129 22.70 -6.45 10.25
N LEU A 130 23.43 -7.38 9.66
CA LEU A 130 24.12 -7.23 8.39
C LEU A 130 23.49 -8.20 7.38
N GLY A 131 22.74 -7.67 6.44
CA GLY A 131 22.08 -8.43 5.38
C GLY A 131 22.77 -8.23 4.03
N ALA A 132 22.33 -8.94 2.99
CA ALA A 132 22.85 -8.79 1.62
C ALA A 132 22.48 -7.44 0.99
N SER A 133 21.43 -6.78 1.49
CA SER A 133 20.90 -5.53 0.91
C SER A 133 20.93 -4.34 1.86
N GLU A 134 21.12 -4.56 3.16
CA GLU A 134 21.03 -3.51 4.18
C GLU A 134 21.84 -3.83 5.43
N VAL A 135 22.23 -2.77 6.14
CA VAL A 135 22.69 -2.84 7.53
C VAL A 135 21.65 -2.15 8.40
N SER A 136 21.36 -2.73 9.57
CA SER A 136 20.46 -2.13 10.54
C SER A 136 21.01 -2.22 11.96
N LEU A 137 20.72 -1.19 12.74
CA LEU A 137 21.01 -1.12 14.16
C LEU A 137 19.73 -0.75 14.89
N ALA A 138 19.33 -1.57 15.86
CA ALA A 138 18.16 -1.32 16.68
C ALA A 138 18.55 -1.44 18.16
N SER A 139 18.03 -0.55 18.98
CA SER A 139 18.22 -0.58 20.43
C SER A 139 16.87 -0.40 21.11
N ASN A 140 16.64 -1.15 22.18
CA ASN A 140 15.51 -0.97 23.04
C ASN A 140 15.93 -1.04 24.51
N GLY A 141 15.15 -0.37 25.37
CA GLY A 141 15.47 -0.33 26.79
C GLY A 141 14.74 0.79 27.50
N HIS A 142 15.38 1.32 28.56
CA HIS A 142 14.80 2.35 29.41
C HIS A 142 15.76 3.49 29.71
N ILE A 143 15.17 4.66 29.97
CA ILE A 143 15.84 5.85 30.47
C ILE A 143 15.24 6.17 31.85
N GLY A 144 15.97 5.85 32.91
CA GLY A 144 15.46 5.92 34.27
C GLY A 144 14.33 4.92 34.53
N LYS A 145 13.42 5.23 35.46
CA LYS A 145 12.35 4.30 35.90
C LYS A 145 11.00 4.51 35.25
N LYS A 146 10.85 5.52 34.38
CA LYS A 146 9.54 5.93 33.86
C LYS A 146 9.45 5.97 32.34
N THR A 147 10.57 5.93 31.65
CA THR A 147 10.63 6.06 30.19
C THR A 147 11.25 4.84 29.57
N SER A 148 10.52 4.18 28.68
CA SER A 148 11.08 3.18 27.77
C SER A 148 11.37 3.80 26.41
N TYR A 149 12.36 3.24 25.71
CA TYR A 149 12.72 3.68 24.37
C TYR A 149 12.90 2.52 23.41
N LEU A 150 12.67 2.83 22.15
CA LEU A 150 12.89 1.95 21.00
C LEU A 150 13.42 2.82 19.87
N VAL A 151 14.56 2.46 19.29
CA VAL A 151 15.21 3.21 18.21
C VAL A 151 15.75 2.24 17.17
N SER A 152 15.63 2.57 15.90
CA SER A 152 16.23 1.82 14.80
C SER A 152 16.73 2.76 13.72
N VAL A 153 17.87 2.43 13.12
CA VAL A 153 18.42 3.07 11.93
C VAL A 153 18.79 1.98 10.94
N ARG A 154 18.42 2.17 9.65
CA ARG A 154 18.81 1.27 8.57
C ARG A 154 19.44 2.05 7.43
N GLN A 155 20.42 1.43 6.80
CA GLN A 155 21.07 1.92 5.59
C GLN A 155 21.05 0.79 4.55
N SER A 156 20.45 1.06 3.40
CA SER A 156 20.44 0.13 2.27
C SER A 156 21.66 0.33 1.39
N TYR A 157 22.15 -0.78 0.86
CA TYR A 157 23.09 -0.84 -0.26
C TYR A 157 22.57 -1.78 -1.38
N LEU A 158 21.25 -1.80 -1.53
CA LEU A 158 20.51 -2.60 -2.52
C LEU A 158 21.00 -2.35 -3.96
N GLN A 159 21.58 -1.18 -4.23
CA GLN A 159 22.18 -0.81 -5.50
C GLN A 159 23.25 -1.80 -5.98
N PHE A 160 24.05 -2.39 -5.07
CA PHE A 160 25.07 -3.37 -5.48
C PHE A 160 24.45 -4.67 -5.96
N LEU A 161 23.39 -5.12 -5.30
CA LEU A 161 22.65 -6.31 -5.71
C LEU A 161 21.95 -6.08 -7.05
N PHE A 162 21.37 -4.90 -7.26
CA PHE A 162 20.66 -4.56 -8.50
C PHE A 162 21.60 -4.36 -9.67
N ASP A 163 22.79 -3.81 -9.42
CA ASP A 163 23.86 -3.73 -10.43
C ASP A 163 24.34 -5.13 -10.86
N MET A 164 24.56 -6.06 -9.90
CA MET A 164 24.92 -7.45 -10.20
C MET A 164 23.83 -8.22 -10.97
N LEU A 165 22.56 -7.83 -10.80
CA LEU A 165 21.42 -8.44 -11.50
C LEU A 165 21.09 -7.72 -12.81
N ASP A 166 21.92 -6.78 -13.22
CA ASP A 166 21.76 -5.96 -14.44
C ASP A 166 20.38 -5.27 -14.53
N LEU A 167 19.86 -4.78 -13.38
CA LEU A 167 18.60 -4.06 -13.34
C LEU A 167 18.80 -2.60 -13.77
N PRO A 168 17.79 -1.96 -14.43
CA PRO A 168 17.94 -0.62 -14.99
C PRO A 168 17.94 0.51 -13.95
N PHE A 169 17.78 0.21 -12.65
CA PHE A 169 17.74 1.19 -11.58
C PHE A 169 18.47 0.72 -10.32
N LEU A 170 19.07 1.67 -9.61
CA LEU A 170 19.97 1.46 -8.47
C LEU A 170 19.44 2.21 -7.24
N PRO A 171 18.52 1.62 -6.46
CA PRO A 171 17.93 2.25 -5.30
C PRO A 171 18.84 2.19 -4.08
N THR A 172 18.83 3.27 -3.29
CA THR A 172 19.39 3.32 -1.95
C THR A 172 18.44 4.06 -1.03
N PHE A 173 18.39 3.65 0.23
CA PHE A 173 17.63 4.37 1.24
C PHE A 173 18.35 4.38 2.58
N THR A 174 18.04 5.40 3.38
CA THR A 174 18.38 5.49 4.80
C THR A 174 17.11 5.78 5.55
N ASP A 175 16.79 5.03 6.58
CA ASP A 175 15.64 5.30 7.43
C ASP A 175 15.97 5.24 8.92
N ALA A 176 15.12 5.92 9.68
CA ALA A 176 15.17 5.89 11.13
C ALA A 176 13.75 5.82 11.71
N GLN A 177 13.60 5.08 12.78
CA GLN A 177 12.36 4.94 13.52
C GLN A 177 12.63 4.98 15.02
N PHE A 178 11.79 5.68 15.77
CA PHE A 178 11.90 5.72 17.23
C PHE A 178 10.52 5.74 17.90
N LYS A 179 10.50 5.29 19.17
CA LYS A 179 9.39 5.42 20.10
C LYS A 179 9.94 5.68 21.49
N LEU A 180 9.42 6.71 22.13
CA LEU A 180 9.66 7.03 23.53
C LEU A 180 8.33 6.96 24.26
N LYS A 181 8.23 6.15 25.29
CA LYS A 181 7.02 6.00 26.09
C LYS A 181 7.33 6.32 27.53
N THR A 182 6.75 7.41 28.04
CA THR A 182 6.94 7.90 29.41
C THR A 182 5.65 7.77 30.19
N ARG A 183 5.70 7.03 31.29
CA ARG A 183 4.61 6.97 32.28
C ARG A 183 4.95 7.91 33.43
N PHE A 184 4.32 9.08 33.45
CA PHE A 184 4.55 10.09 34.49
C PHE A 184 4.07 9.60 35.86
N ASN A 185 2.89 8.99 35.88
CA ASN A 185 2.23 8.34 37.01
C ASN A 185 1.23 7.28 36.50
N GLU A 186 0.45 6.69 37.40
CA GLU A 186 -0.54 5.66 37.02
C GLU A 186 -1.63 6.15 36.08
N GLN A 187 -1.92 7.45 36.09
CA GLN A 187 -2.97 8.07 35.30
C GLN A 187 -2.46 8.70 33.99
N ASN A 188 -1.20 9.02 33.85
CA ASN A 188 -0.71 9.84 32.74
C ASN A 188 0.45 9.17 32.01
N GLU A 189 0.26 8.97 30.71
CA GLU A 189 1.21 8.36 29.81
C GLU A 189 1.37 9.22 28.55
N LEU A 190 2.60 9.43 28.12
CA LEU A 190 2.93 10.08 26.85
C LEU A 190 3.79 9.14 26.00
N THR A 191 3.37 8.91 24.78
CA THR A 191 4.17 8.22 23.76
C THR A 191 4.51 9.21 22.66
N VAL A 192 5.80 9.37 22.35
CA VAL A 192 6.29 10.12 21.20
C VAL A 192 6.96 9.14 20.26
N LEU A 193 6.59 9.20 18.99
CA LEU A 193 7.14 8.32 17.97
C LEU A 193 7.48 9.07 16.69
N GLY A 194 8.41 8.53 15.94
CA GLY A 194 8.78 9.06 14.64
C GLY A 194 9.29 7.98 13.69
N LEU A 195 9.07 8.23 12.43
CA LEU A 195 9.49 7.43 11.31
C LEU A 195 9.95 8.37 10.20
N GLY A 196 11.10 8.11 9.57
CA GLY A 196 11.55 8.93 8.45
C GLY A 196 12.50 8.18 7.54
N GLY A 197 12.56 8.57 6.27
CA GLY A 197 13.41 7.98 5.25
C GLY A 197 13.87 8.99 4.21
N ILE A 198 15.07 8.73 3.70
CA ILE A 198 15.67 9.44 2.56
C ILE A 198 15.98 8.40 1.48
N ASP A 199 15.39 8.59 0.32
CA ASP A 199 15.46 7.66 -0.80
C ASP A 199 16.18 8.30 -1.98
N ASN A 200 17.03 7.53 -2.65
CA ASN A 200 17.73 7.96 -3.85
C ASN A 200 17.81 6.81 -4.86
N MET A 201 17.18 6.97 -6.01
CA MET A 201 17.23 6.01 -7.12
C MET A 201 17.98 6.62 -8.30
N ARG A 202 19.11 6.01 -8.65
CA ARG A 202 19.89 6.30 -9.84
C ARG A 202 19.55 5.32 -10.96
N LEU A 203 19.81 5.69 -12.20
CA LEU A 203 19.67 4.81 -13.36
C LEU A 203 20.95 4.03 -13.61
N ASN A 204 20.81 2.74 -13.94
CA ASN A 204 21.90 1.89 -14.41
C ASN A 204 21.95 1.96 -15.93
N THR A 205 22.66 2.95 -16.47
CA THR A 205 22.78 3.15 -17.92
C THR A 205 23.70 2.13 -18.62
N LYS A 206 24.23 1.15 -17.87
CA LYS A 206 25.02 0.03 -18.43
C LYS A 206 24.16 -1.18 -18.76
N ALA A 207 22.96 -1.26 -18.22
CA ALA A 207 22.00 -2.32 -18.50
C ALA A 207 21.48 -2.17 -19.94
N ASP A 208 21.92 -3.05 -20.84
CA ASP A 208 21.82 -2.91 -22.30
C ASP A 208 20.85 -3.89 -22.98
N SER A 209 20.07 -4.66 -22.20
CA SER A 209 19.01 -5.47 -22.77
C SER A 209 17.89 -4.58 -23.34
N GLU A 210 17.21 -5.04 -24.39
CA GLU A 210 16.17 -4.24 -25.10
C GLU A 210 15.05 -3.77 -24.18
N ASP A 211 14.65 -4.59 -23.21
CA ASP A 211 13.67 -4.22 -22.18
C ASP A 211 14.24 -3.19 -21.19
N ASN A 212 15.50 -3.33 -20.77
CA ASN A 212 16.17 -2.35 -19.92
C ASN A 212 16.34 -0.99 -20.61
N GLU A 213 16.75 -0.98 -21.89
CA GLU A 213 16.85 0.24 -22.69
C GLU A 213 15.48 0.94 -22.79
N TYR A 214 14.40 0.16 -22.99
CA TYR A 214 13.05 0.72 -23.00
C TYR A 214 12.69 1.34 -21.64
N ILE A 215 12.92 0.63 -20.52
CA ILE A 215 12.67 1.15 -19.18
C ILE A 215 13.52 2.41 -18.93
N LEU A 216 14.79 2.38 -19.28
CA LEU A 216 15.70 3.53 -19.17
C LEU A 216 15.28 4.73 -20.04
N SER A 217 14.48 4.51 -21.09
CA SER A 217 13.98 5.61 -21.93
C SER A 217 12.98 6.52 -21.19
N TYR A 218 12.18 5.99 -20.28
CA TYR A 218 11.13 6.75 -19.57
C TYR A 218 11.35 6.87 -18.06
N LEU A 219 12.06 5.95 -17.42
CA LEU A 219 12.26 5.96 -15.97
C LEU A 219 13.05 7.20 -15.52
N PRO A 220 12.53 8.01 -14.56
CA PRO A 220 13.26 9.15 -14.02
C PRO A 220 14.23 8.73 -12.91
N LYS A 221 15.20 9.58 -12.61
CA LYS A 221 15.89 9.59 -11.32
C LYS A 221 14.92 10.06 -10.26
N ILE A 222 14.87 9.36 -9.12
CA ILE A 222 13.95 9.67 -8.02
C ILE A 222 14.74 10.02 -6.77
N LYS A 223 14.39 11.13 -6.14
CA LYS A 223 14.80 11.45 -4.76
C LYS A 223 13.55 11.70 -3.94
N GLN A 224 13.47 11.06 -2.78
CA GLN A 224 12.32 11.19 -1.89
C GLN A 224 12.80 11.41 -0.46
N GLU A 225 12.10 12.28 0.25
CA GLU A 225 12.27 12.53 1.67
C GLU A 225 10.89 12.38 2.32
N THR A 226 10.79 11.52 3.32
CA THR A 226 9.54 11.31 4.06
C THR A 226 9.82 11.27 5.55
N PHE A 227 8.94 11.88 6.33
CA PHE A 227 8.92 11.66 7.78
C PHE A 227 7.51 11.83 8.35
N THR A 228 7.27 11.16 9.46
CA THR A 228 6.12 11.37 10.33
C THR A 228 6.60 11.40 11.76
N VAL A 229 6.15 12.41 12.51
CA VAL A 229 6.37 12.51 13.96
C VAL A 229 5.00 12.67 14.62
N GLY A 230 4.77 11.95 15.71
CA GLY A 230 3.52 12.01 16.44
C GLY A 230 3.69 11.86 17.95
N ALA A 231 2.74 12.42 18.69
CA ALA A 231 2.62 12.30 20.14
C ALA A 231 1.22 11.79 20.49
N VAL A 232 1.17 10.81 21.37
CA VAL A 232 -0.07 10.21 21.90
C VAL A 232 -0.04 10.37 23.43
N TYR A 233 -0.87 11.27 23.93
CA TYR A 233 -1.06 11.42 25.37
C TYR A 233 -2.31 10.66 25.81
N ARG A 234 -2.23 9.92 26.91
CA ARG A 234 -3.35 9.20 27.51
C ARG A 234 -3.49 9.57 28.96
N HIS A 235 -4.73 9.87 29.34
CA HIS A 235 -5.15 10.09 30.73
C HIS A 235 -6.14 9.01 31.13
N TYR A 236 -5.81 8.26 32.17
CA TYR A 236 -6.62 7.18 32.73
C TYR A 236 -7.37 7.68 33.96
N ALA A 237 -8.69 7.82 33.89
CA ALA A 237 -9.56 8.33 34.96
C ALA A 237 -10.65 7.29 35.27
N GLY A 238 -10.29 6.26 36.05
CA GLY A 238 -11.22 5.17 36.39
C GLY A 238 -11.69 4.40 35.17
N ALA A 239 -12.99 4.51 34.83
CA ALA A 239 -13.57 3.85 33.66
C ALA A 239 -13.31 4.59 32.34
N HIS A 240 -12.71 5.76 32.39
CA HIS A 240 -12.47 6.63 31.22
C HIS A 240 -10.99 6.61 30.82
N VAL A 241 -10.75 6.57 29.52
CA VAL A 241 -9.44 6.80 28.92
C VAL A 241 -9.55 7.94 27.92
N GLN A 242 -8.97 9.07 28.24
CA GLN A 242 -8.90 10.22 27.36
C GLN A 242 -7.60 10.18 26.58
N SER A 243 -7.67 10.37 25.26
CA SER A 243 -6.50 10.35 24.40
C SER A 243 -6.45 11.60 23.54
N ALA A 244 -5.26 12.18 23.44
CA ALA A 244 -4.95 13.24 22.48
C ALA A 244 -3.82 12.78 21.58
N VAL A 245 -4.04 12.81 20.28
CA VAL A 245 -3.04 12.42 19.27
C VAL A 245 -2.77 13.61 18.38
N VAL A 246 -1.51 14.03 18.32
CA VAL A 246 -1.04 15.09 17.40
C VAL A 246 0.03 14.49 16.53
N SER A 247 -0.01 14.74 15.23
CA SER A 247 1.03 14.28 14.30
C SER A 247 1.26 15.27 13.16
N HIS A 248 2.48 15.21 12.61
CA HIS A 248 2.85 15.90 11.39
C HIS A 248 3.58 14.93 10.47
N SER A 249 3.13 14.86 9.22
CA SER A 249 3.72 14.05 8.15
C SER A 249 4.19 14.95 7.02
N TYR A 250 5.31 14.60 6.41
CA TYR A 250 5.91 15.27 5.27
C TYR A 250 6.39 14.26 4.25
N LEU A 251 6.07 14.48 2.99
CA LEU A 251 6.55 13.72 1.85
C LEU A 251 7.00 14.70 0.76
N ASN A 252 8.21 14.55 0.23
CA ASN A 252 8.76 15.37 -0.85
C ASN A 252 9.34 14.46 -1.94
N ASN A 253 8.73 14.49 -3.10
CA ASN A 253 9.16 13.75 -4.29
C ASN A 253 9.86 14.68 -5.28
N ARG A 254 11.00 14.23 -5.80
CA ARG A 254 11.76 14.92 -6.85
C ARG A 254 12.12 13.91 -7.93
N ASN A 255 11.52 14.07 -9.11
CA ASN A 255 11.79 13.24 -10.27
C ASN A 255 12.46 14.04 -11.36
N THR A 256 13.53 13.50 -11.93
CA THR A 256 14.25 14.18 -13.01
C THR A 256 14.56 13.20 -14.13
N LYS A 257 14.25 13.59 -15.36
CA LYS A 257 14.53 12.79 -16.57
C LYS A 257 15.16 13.64 -17.63
N TYR A 258 16.23 13.10 -18.22
CA TYR A 258 16.90 13.70 -19.37
C TYR A 258 16.76 12.79 -20.60
N ARG A 259 16.73 13.39 -21.76
CA ARG A 259 16.71 12.71 -23.06
C ARG A 259 17.96 11.83 -23.17
N ARG A 260 17.79 10.54 -23.50
CA ARG A 260 18.86 9.54 -23.54
C ARG A 260 19.71 9.45 -22.26
N ASN A 261 19.16 9.91 -21.14
CA ASN A 261 19.85 10.01 -19.84
C ASN A 261 21.09 10.90 -19.84
N ASP A 262 21.21 11.79 -20.82
CA ASP A 262 22.35 12.73 -20.99
C ASP A 262 22.06 14.05 -20.25
N GLU A 263 22.81 14.30 -19.18
CA GLU A 263 22.71 15.50 -18.33
C GLU A 263 23.66 16.63 -18.77
N SER A 264 24.47 16.42 -19.80
CA SER A 264 25.51 17.36 -20.22
C SER A 264 24.91 18.68 -20.74
N HIS A 265 23.69 18.66 -21.28
CA HIS A 265 23.01 19.83 -21.81
C HIS A 265 21.65 20.09 -21.13
N PRO A 266 21.37 21.34 -20.71
CA PRO A 266 20.07 21.72 -20.14
C PRO A 266 18.87 21.43 -21.06
N ASP A 267 19.08 21.47 -22.38
CA ASP A 267 18.04 21.19 -23.37
C ASP A 267 17.60 19.73 -23.40
N ASN A 268 18.40 18.83 -22.85
CA ASN A 268 18.05 17.42 -22.71
C ASN A 268 17.05 17.18 -21.57
N LEU A 269 16.76 18.18 -20.72
CA LEU A 269 15.78 18.06 -19.65
C LEU A 269 14.38 17.79 -20.20
N MET A 270 13.84 16.60 -19.92
CA MET A 270 12.48 16.18 -20.31
C MET A 270 11.47 16.35 -19.18
N LEU A 271 11.87 16.00 -17.96
CA LEU A 271 11.01 16.06 -16.79
C LEU A 271 11.80 16.58 -15.58
N ARG A 272 11.24 17.56 -14.91
CA ARG A 272 11.62 17.94 -13.55
C ARG A 272 10.34 18.16 -12.76
N LEU A 273 10.06 17.23 -11.87
CA LEU A 273 8.92 17.25 -10.96
C LEU A 273 9.43 17.44 -9.54
N ARG A 274 8.81 18.34 -8.81
CA ARG A 274 8.91 18.47 -7.37
C ARG A 274 7.52 18.56 -6.78
N SER A 275 7.19 17.64 -5.88
CA SER A 275 5.87 17.60 -5.27
C SER A 275 6.01 17.33 -3.78
N THR A 276 5.28 18.09 -2.95
CA THR A 276 5.25 17.91 -1.50
C THR A 276 3.83 17.66 -1.02
N GLU A 277 3.71 16.76 -0.04
CA GLU A 277 2.51 16.55 0.74
C GLU A 277 2.85 16.72 2.23
N GLN A 278 2.06 17.53 2.93
CA GLN A 278 2.21 17.73 4.37
C GLN A 278 0.83 17.60 5.02
N GLU A 279 0.80 16.93 6.16
CA GLU A 279 -0.44 16.74 6.91
C GLU A 279 -0.17 16.95 8.40
N THR A 280 -0.88 17.88 9.03
CA THR A 280 -0.91 18.05 10.48
C THR A 280 -2.26 17.60 10.99
N LYS A 281 -2.28 16.65 11.92
CA LYS A 281 -3.51 16.01 12.42
C LYS A 281 -3.61 16.12 13.92
N LEU A 282 -4.82 16.40 14.39
CA LEU A 282 -5.22 16.37 15.78
C LEU A 282 -6.41 15.43 15.93
N ARG A 283 -6.33 14.46 16.84
CA ARG A 283 -7.45 13.62 17.25
C ARG A 283 -7.60 13.64 18.76
N LEU A 284 -8.79 13.93 19.21
CA LEU A 284 -9.18 13.89 20.63
C LEU A 284 -10.26 12.83 20.79
N GLU A 285 -10.12 11.94 21.75
CA GLU A 285 -11.08 10.88 21.99
C GLU A 285 -11.21 10.55 23.47
N ASN A 286 -12.41 10.11 23.86
CA ASN A 286 -12.70 9.57 25.18
C ASN A 286 -13.32 8.19 25.03
N SER A 287 -12.70 7.20 25.63
CA SER A 287 -13.18 5.81 25.69
C SER A 287 -13.66 5.52 27.11
N THR A 288 -14.89 5.10 27.25
CA THR A 288 -15.51 4.75 28.54
C THR A 288 -15.92 3.30 28.54
N THR A 289 -15.51 2.55 29.56
CA THR A 289 -15.92 1.15 29.73
C THR A 289 -16.87 1.05 30.92
N PHE A 290 -18.07 0.53 30.69
CA PHE A 290 -19.06 0.31 31.72
C PHE A 290 -19.69 -1.08 31.58
N ARG A 291 -19.41 -1.97 32.53
CA ARG A 291 -19.84 -3.38 32.45
C ARG A 291 -19.48 -4.00 31.10
N ASN A 292 -20.50 -4.39 30.35
CA ASN A 292 -20.40 -5.04 29.03
C ASN A 292 -20.33 -4.05 27.85
N TRP A 293 -20.32 -2.76 28.13
CA TRP A 293 -20.33 -1.71 27.14
C TRP A 293 -19.00 -0.97 27.11
N LYS A 294 -18.53 -0.68 25.91
CA LYS A 294 -17.42 0.25 25.69
C LYS A 294 -17.86 1.29 24.67
N ILE A 295 -17.85 2.55 25.08
CA ILE A 295 -18.24 3.70 24.27
C ILE A 295 -16.98 4.51 23.98
N ASN A 296 -16.73 4.81 22.72
CA ASN A 296 -15.67 5.70 22.27
C ASN A 296 -16.27 6.86 21.48
N LEU A 297 -15.94 8.09 21.86
CA LEU A 297 -16.37 9.32 21.18
C LEU A 297 -15.15 10.19 20.90
N GLY A 298 -15.12 10.83 19.75
CA GLY A 298 -14.01 11.70 19.42
C GLY A 298 -14.21 12.63 18.26
N VAL A 299 -13.24 13.50 18.09
CA VAL A 299 -13.16 14.49 17.02
C VAL A 299 -11.78 14.43 16.37
N ASN A 300 -11.71 14.75 15.09
CA ASN A 300 -10.45 14.95 14.37
C ASN A 300 -10.45 16.27 13.60
N LEU A 301 -9.27 16.85 13.48
CA LEU A 301 -8.99 18.05 12.72
C LEU A 301 -7.68 17.83 11.97
N ASP A 302 -7.71 17.93 10.63
CA ASP A 302 -6.59 17.65 9.76
C ASP A 302 -6.36 18.84 8.83
N TYR A 303 -5.16 19.39 8.81
CA TYR A 303 -4.74 20.39 7.86
C TYR A 303 -3.71 19.81 6.90
N SER A 304 -4.02 19.83 5.61
CA SER A 304 -3.21 19.26 4.54
C SER A 304 -2.74 20.33 3.56
N GLN A 305 -1.49 20.22 3.15
CA GLN A 305 -0.90 21.06 2.11
C GLN A 305 -0.30 20.19 1.01
N TYR A 306 -0.60 20.52 -0.23
CA TYR A 306 -0.03 19.88 -1.42
C TYR A 306 0.57 20.91 -2.34
N THR A 307 1.80 20.67 -2.80
CA THR A 307 2.43 21.47 -3.84
C THR A 307 2.91 20.56 -4.97
N ASN A 308 2.84 21.06 -6.18
CA ASN A 308 3.45 20.41 -7.34
C ASN A 308 4.02 21.48 -8.27
N THR A 309 5.29 21.29 -8.65
CA THR A 309 5.96 22.05 -9.69
C THR A 309 6.52 21.06 -10.69
N THR A 310 5.98 21.08 -11.90
CA THR A 310 6.36 20.14 -12.96
C THR A 310 6.74 20.91 -14.21
N PHE A 311 8.00 20.76 -14.62
CA PHE A 311 8.44 21.07 -15.96
C PHE A 311 8.48 19.77 -16.77
N GLN A 312 7.81 19.74 -17.93
CA GLN A 312 7.82 18.59 -18.82
C GLN A 312 7.96 19.03 -20.27
N ARG A 313 8.89 18.41 -20.99
CA ARG A 313 9.08 18.59 -22.42
C ARG A 313 8.74 17.29 -23.13
N VAL A 314 7.75 17.33 -24.00
CA VAL A 314 7.31 16.18 -24.81
C VAL A 314 7.86 16.38 -26.22
N TYR A 315 8.66 15.43 -26.66
CA TYR A 315 9.22 15.42 -28.00
C TYR A 315 8.28 14.70 -28.96
N THR A 316 7.54 15.47 -29.71
CA THR A 316 6.72 15.05 -30.85
C THR A 316 7.20 15.82 -32.10
N ASN A 317 6.53 15.69 -33.24
CA ASN A 317 6.81 16.52 -34.43
C ASN A 317 6.80 18.03 -34.14
N GLN A 318 6.06 18.45 -33.12
CA GLN A 318 6.07 19.80 -32.55
C GLN A 318 6.34 19.69 -31.05
N PRO A 319 7.61 19.86 -30.60
CA PRO A 319 7.96 19.77 -29.20
C PRO A 319 7.12 20.71 -28.35
N GLN A 320 6.45 20.18 -27.34
CA GLN A 320 5.64 20.94 -26.39
C GLN A 320 6.33 20.97 -25.03
N THR A 321 6.28 22.13 -24.39
CA THR A 321 6.78 22.33 -23.05
C THR A 321 5.62 22.70 -22.14
N PHE A 322 5.49 21.97 -21.03
CA PHE A 322 4.52 22.22 -19.99
C PHE A 322 5.25 22.69 -18.74
N ASP A 323 4.84 23.84 -18.23
CA ASP A 323 5.29 24.34 -16.93
C ASP A 323 4.05 24.47 -16.04
N TYR A 324 3.99 23.63 -15.01
CA TYR A 324 2.82 23.50 -14.16
C TYR A 324 3.19 23.77 -12.71
N HIS A 325 2.40 24.62 -12.07
CA HIS A 325 2.55 24.94 -10.65
C HIS A 325 1.22 24.95 -9.93
N THR A 326 1.12 24.22 -8.82
CA THR A 326 -0.04 24.25 -7.95
C THR A 326 0.33 24.29 -6.48
N TYR A 327 -0.50 24.96 -5.71
CA TYR A 327 -0.53 24.93 -4.25
C TYR A 327 -1.98 24.72 -3.80
N LEU A 328 -2.21 23.76 -2.93
CA LEU A 328 -3.51 23.42 -2.37
C LEU A 328 -3.39 23.32 -0.85
N GLY A 329 -4.23 24.06 -0.12
CA GLY A 329 -4.43 23.90 1.31
C GLY A 329 -5.85 23.41 1.58
N ILE A 330 -6.02 22.41 2.44
CA ILE A 330 -7.33 21.83 2.79
C ILE A 330 -7.40 21.64 4.30
N LEU A 331 -8.47 22.12 4.91
CA LEU A 331 -8.86 21.81 6.28
C LEU A 331 -9.96 20.75 6.25
N ARG A 332 -9.77 19.66 7.00
CA ARG A 332 -10.76 18.60 7.20
C ARG A 332 -11.10 18.49 8.68
N TRP A 333 -12.34 18.20 8.98
CA TRP A 333 -12.81 17.92 10.34
C TRP A 333 -13.79 16.77 10.33
N GLY A 334 -13.87 16.07 11.45
CA GLY A 334 -14.78 14.95 11.57
C GLY A 334 -15.14 14.65 13.02
N LEU A 335 -16.29 14.02 13.18
CA LEU A 335 -16.81 13.51 14.42
C LEU A 335 -16.99 12.01 14.31
N PHE A 336 -16.70 11.27 15.39
CA PHE A 336 -16.91 9.84 15.39
C PHE A 336 -17.36 9.32 16.76
N GLY A 337 -18.12 8.24 16.73
CA GLY A 337 -18.51 7.51 17.91
C GLY A 337 -18.65 6.03 17.64
N THR A 338 -18.33 5.20 18.63
CA THR A 338 -18.49 3.74 18.56
C THR A 338 -19.07 3.25 19.88
N ILE A 339 -20.05 2.36 19.79
CA ILE A 339 -20.63 1.64 20.94
C ILE A 339 -20.35 0.16 20.70
N ASN A 340 -19.61 -0.47 21.61
CA ASN A 340 -19.34 -1.90 21.59
C ASN A 340 -20.07 -2.55 22.76
N TYR A 341 -20.69 -3.69 22.50
CA TYR A 341 -21.38 -4.53 23.49
C TYR A 341 -20.84 -5.94 23.41
N THR A 342 -20.59 -6.56 24.55
CA THR A 342 -20.29 -8.00 24.66
C THR A 342 -21.26 -8.61 25.68
N SER A 343 -21.91 -9.71 25.32
CA SER A 343 -22.84 -10.42 26.23
C SER A 343 -22.09 -10.97 27.45
N MET A 344 -22.82 -11.27 28.53
CA MET A 344 -22.23 -11.76 29.79
C MET A 344 -21.58 -13.15 29.65
N ASP A 345 -22.01 -13.92 28.66
CA ASP A 345 -21.48 -15.25 28.33
C ASP A 345 -20.37 -15.20 27.25
N ASP A 346 -19.92 -13.99 26.85
CA ASP A 346 -18.94 -13.71 25.82
C ASP A 346 -19.27 -14.28 24.44
N ARG A 347 -20.50 -14.80 24.23
CA ARG A 347 -20.90 -15.41 22.96
C ARG A 347 -21.30 -14.44 21.90
N PHE A 348 -21.80 -13.27 22.27
CA PHE A 348 -22.25 -12.24 21.33
C PHE A 348 -21.48 -10.95 21.52
N THR A 349 -20.94 -10.43 20.42
CA THR A 349 -20.31 -9.11 20.38
C THR A 349 -20.90 -8.30 19.23
N ALA A 350 -21.26 -7.05 19.53
CA ALA A 350 -21.76 -6.09 18.56
C ALA A 350 -20.99 -4.78 18.66
N SER A 351 -20.72 -4.17 17.50
CA SER A 351 -20.14 -2.83 17.41
C SER A 351 -20.95 -1.98 16.46
N LEU A 352 -21.43 -0.85 16.95
CA LEU A 352 -22.12 0.17 16.16
C LEU A 352 -21.25 1.43 16.14
N GLY A 353 -20.81 1.84 14.96
CA GLY A 353 -20.03 3.04 14.73
C GLY A 353 -20.78 4.07 13.89
N LEU A 354 -20.53 5.32 14.17
CA LEU A 354 -20.98 6.44 13.34
C LEU A 354 -19.83 7.42 13.17
N ARG A 355 -19.60 7.86 11.94
CA ARG A 355 -18.61 8.87 11.62
C ARG A 355 -19.21 9.87 10.63
N ALA A 356 -18.81 11.12 10.75
CA ALA A 356 -19.10 12.17 9.77
C ALA A 356 -17.84 12.98 9.51
N ASP A 357 -17.52 13.18 8.24
CA ASP A 357 -16.35 13.95 7.80
C ASP A 357 -16.77 15.12 6.91
N ALA A 358 -15.98 16.19 6.93
CA ALA A 358 -16.18 17.34 6.07
C ALA A 358 -14.84 18.00 5.71
N SER A 359 -14.86 18.87 4.68
CA SER A 359 -13.67 19.55 4.17
C SER A 359 -14.06 20.93 3.62
N ASP A 360 -13.18 21.92 3.74
CA ASP A 360 -13.35 23.23 3.16
C ASP A 360 -13.00 23.31 1.67
N TYR A 361 -12.62 22.18 1.05
CA TYR A 361 -12.20 22.13 -0.37
C TYR A 361 -13.28 22.69 -1.30
N SER A 362 -14.54 22.29 -1.10
CA SER A 362 -15.67 22.79 -1.88
C SER A 362 -16.96 22.86 -1.05
N SER A 363 -17.96 23.63 -1.53
CA SER A 363 -19.26 23.70 -0.89
C SER A 363 -19.96 22.35 -0.74
N THR A 364 -19.70 21.42 -1.66
CA THR A 364 -20.30 20.09 -1.70
C THR A 364 -19.58 19.06 -0.82
N MET A 365 -18.50 19.43 -0.16
CA MET A 365 -17.74 18.60 0.78
C MET A 365 -17.77 19.17 2.20
N LYS A 366 -18.48 20.28 2.42
CA LYS A 366 -18.43 21.05 3.67
C LYS A 366 -19.41 20.55 4.72
N ASP A 367 -20.49 19.92 4.32
CA ASP A 367 -21.54 19.49 5.21
C ASP A 367 -21.27 18.07 5.75
N LEU A 368 -21.22 17.92 7.07
CA LEU A 368 -20.99 16.63 7.76
C LEU A 368 -22.04 15.57 7.43
N SER A 369 -23.28 15.97 7.16
CA SER A 369 -24.39 15.07 6.83
C SER A 369 -24.19 14.33 5.50
N ASP A 370 -23.45 14.93 4.55
CA ASP A 370 -23.24 14.36 3.22
C ASP A 370 -22.24 13.19 3.23
N GLN A 371 -21.39 13.11 4.27
CA GLN A 371 -20.42 12.05 4.48
C GLN A 371 -20.69 11.25 5.77
N LEU A 372 -21.97 11.03 6.08
CA LEU A 372 -22.36 10.22 7.23
C LEU A 372 -22.07 8.74 6.97
N SER A 373 -21.27 8.13 7.83
CA SER A 373 -20.66 6.79 7.70
C SER A 373 -21.08 5.89 8.86
N PRO A 374 -22.30 5.30 8.83
CA PRO A 374 -22.71 4.27 9.76
C PRO A 374 -21.95 2.95 9.50
N ARG A 375 -21.60 2.24 10.57
CA ARG A 375 -20.85 0.97 10.55
C ARG A 375 -21.43 0.02 11.58
N LEU A 376 -21.68 -1.22 11.19
CA LEU A 376 -22.19 -2.28 12.06
C LEU A 376 -21.28 -3.51 11.92
N SER A 377 -20.90 -4.10 13.03
CA SER A 377 -20.21 -5.39 13.07
C SER A 377 -20.82 -6.26 14.14
N LEU A 378 -21.05 -7.51 13.82
CA LEU A 378 -21.63 -8.51 14.69
C LEU A 378 -20.76 -9.76 14.68
N SER A 379 -20.62 -10.41 15.84
CA SER A 379 -20.02 -11.73 15.97
C SER A 379 -20.80 -12.55 16.98
N TYR A 380 -21.07 -13.80 16.63
CA TYR A 380 -21.80 -14.73 17.48
C TYR A 380 -21.16 -16.10 17.48
N GLN A 381 -20.94 -16.63 18.67
CA GLN A 381 -20.50 -18.01 18.86
C GLN A 381 -21.70 -18.97 18.74
N LEU A 382 -21.82 -19.61 17.57
CA LEU A 382 -22.92 -20.53 17.26
C LEU A 382 -22.88 -21.81 18.12
N ALA A 383 -21.67 -22.35 18.29
CA ALA A 383 -21.39 -23.56 19.07
C ALA A 383 -19.94 -23.51 19.55
N ASP A 384 -19.50 -24.53 20.31
CA ASP A 384 -18.11 -24.65 20.70
C ASP A 384 -17.22 -24.61 19.43
N HIS A 385 -16.27 -23.67 19.42
CA HIS A 385 -15.36 -23.43 18.30
C HIS A 385 -15.96 -22.80 17.02
N TRP A 386 -17.28 -22.69 16.86
CA TRP A 386 -17.91 -22.12 15.68
C TRP A 386 -18.37 -20.67 15.92
N PHE A 387 -17.95 -19.79 15.03
CA PHE A 387 -18.30 -18.37 15.09
C PHE A 387 -18.86 -17.91 13.75
N ALA A 388 -19.96 -17.17 13.79
CA ALA A 388 -20.48 -16.40 12.67
C ALA A 388 -20.15 -14.92 12.88
N SER A 389 -19.74 -14.26 11.82
CA SER A 389 -19.48 -12.80 11.84
C SER A 389 -20.09 -12.14 10.62
N GLY A 390 -20.46 -10.89 10.77
CA GLY A 390 -20.95 -10.07 9.68
C GLY A 390 -20.70 -8.60 9.94
N ASN A 391 -20.47 -7.87 8.86
CA ASN A 391 -20.35 -6.42 8.93
C ASN A 391 -21.06 -5.74 7.76
N ALA A 392 -21.45 -4.50 7.98
CA ALA A 392 -21.97 -3.61 6.96
C ALA A 392 -21.57 -2.17 7.30
N GLY A 393 -21.24 -1.37 6.30
CA GLY A 393 -20.88 0.02 6.54
C GLY A 393 -20.82 0.88 5.30
N LEU A 394 -20.88 2.18 5.54
CA LEU A 394 -20.58 3.20 4.55
C LEU A 394 -19.23 3.83 4.87
N TYR A 395 -18.41 4.03 3.85
CA TYR A 395 -17.09 4.60 3.99
C TYR A 395 -16.88 5.70 2.96
N TYR A 396 -16.16 6.74 3.38
CA TYR A 396 -15.86 7.88 2.54
C TYR A 396 -14.37 8.16 2.53
N GLN A 397 -13.87 8.57 1.36
CA GLN A 397 -12.47 8.97 1.18
C GLN A 397 -12.39 10.20 0.30
N LEU A 398 -11.54 11.15 0.68
CA LEU A 398 -11.19 12.29 -0.17
C LEU A 398 -10.37 11.79 -1.37
N PRO A 399 -10.64 12.26 -2.61
CA PRO A 399 -9.78 11.99 -3.76
C PRO A 399 -8.33 12.42 -3.52
N ALA A 400 -7.39 11.85 -4.26
CA ALA A 400 -5.97 12.17 -4.12
C ALA A 400 -5.68 13.66 -4.32
N TYR A 401 -4.69 14.21 -3.64
CA TYR A 401 -4.31 15.63 -3.74
C TYR A 401 -3.90 16.03 -5.16
N THR A 402 -3.36 15.11 -5.94
CA THR A 402 -3.07 15.29 -7.36
C THR A 402 -4.31 15.66 -8.16
N ALA A 403 -5.44 15.02 -7.88
CA ALA A 403 -6.73 15.30 -8.51
C ALA A 403 -7.35 16.60 -8.00
N LEU A 404 -7.32 16.82 -6.68
CA LEU A 404 -7.88 18.02 -6.05
C LEU A 404 -7.09 19.28 -6.43
N GLY A 405 -5.76 19.15 -6.53
CA GLY A 405 -4.84 20.24 -6.84
C GLY A 405 -4.67 20.54 -8.34
N PHE A 406 -5.34 19.77 -9.22
CA PHE A 406 -5.22 19.99 -10.66
C PHE A 406 -5.80 21.35 -11.08
N LYS A 407 -4.99 22.15 -11.79
CA LYS A 407 -5.36 23.47 -12.31
C LYS A 407 -5.49 23.45 -13.83
N ASN A 408 -6.45 24.17 -14.32
CA ASN A 408 -6.57 24.47 -15.76
C ASN A 408 -5.55 25.56 -16.20
N ASN A 409 -5.51 25.84 -17.49
CA ASN A 409 -4.61 26.85 -18.06
C ASN A 409 -4.84 28.28 -17.51
N ASN A 410 -6.01 28.56 -16.91
CA ASN A 410 -6.32 29.83 -16.29
C ASN A 410 -5.85 29.91 -14.82
N GLY A 411 -5.17 28.87 -14.31
CA GLY A 411 -4.65 28.81 -12.95
C GLY A 411 -5.70 28.51 -11.86
N THR A 412 -6.95 28.20 -12.24
CA THR A 412 -8.01 27.82 -11.30
C THR A 412 -8.06 26.31 -11.11
N PHE A 413 -8.50 25.85 -9.92
CA PHE A 413 -8.68 24.42 -9.65
C PHE A 413 -9.80 23.85 -10.51
N ALA A 414 -9.43 23.04 -11.52
CA ALA A 414 -10.35 22.53 -12.52
C ALA A 414 -11.39 21.56 -11.94
N ASN A 415 -11.02 20.83 -10.88
CA ASN A 415 -11.84 19.78 -10.31
C ASN A 415 -12.65 20.23 -9.07
N LYS A 416 -12.54 21.50 -8.64
CA LYS A 416 -13.07 21.98 -7.36
C LYS A 416 -14.57 21.74 -7.16
N TYR A 417 -15.34 21.85 -8.22
CA TYR A 417 -16.80 21.69 -8.16
C TYR A 417 -17.30 20.36 -8.71
N ASN A 418 -16.43 19.60 -9.35
CA ASN A 418 -16.76 18.34 -10.00
C ASN A 418 -16.47 17.13 -9.12
N LEU A 419 -15.48 17.24 -8.22
CA LEU A 419 -15.13 16.15 -7.32
C LEU A 419 -15.97 16.17 -6.03
N ARG A 420 -16.22 14.97 -5.54
CA ARG A 420 -16.91 14.64 -4.28
C ARG A 420 -16.04 13.68 -3.47
N TYR A 421 -16.38 13.47 -2.20
CA TYR A 421 -15.89 12.30 -1.49
C TYR A 421 -16.28 11.04 -2.23
N MET A 422 -15.30 10.16 -2.51
CA MET A 422 -15.57 8.80 -2.98
C MET A 422 -16.29 8.03 -1.90
N LYS A 423 -17.23 7.16 -2.26
CA LYS A 423 -18.08 6.43 -1.33
C LYS A 423 -18.04 4.94 -1.64
N VAL A 424 -18.00 4.12 -0.58
CA VAL A 424 -18.16 2.67 -0.65
C VAL A 424 -19.23 2.24 0.34
N SER A 425 -20.19 1.44 -0.14
CA SER A 425 -21.07 0.64 0.69
C SER A 425 -20.52 -0.78 0.70
N GLU A 426 -20.20 -1.31 1.86
CA GLU A 426 -19.59 -2.63 2.00
C GLU A 426 -20.39 -3.50 2.95
N GLY A 427 -20.50 -4.80 2.63
CA GLY A 427 -20.99 -5.81 3.54
C GLY A 427 -20.20 -7.11 3.40
N SER A 428 -19.99 -7.81 4.50
CA SER A 428 -19.43 -9.16 4.50
C SER A 428 -20.10 -10.06 5.52
N LEU A 429 -20.06 -11.37 5.23
CA LEU A 429 -20.55 -12.42 6.10
C LEU A 429 -19.55 -13.56 6.11
N GLY A 430 -19.22 -14.08 7.28
CA GLY A 430 -18.25 -15.15 7.45
C GLY A 430 -18.60 -16.15 8.54
N ILE A 431 -18.05 -17.34 8.40
CA ILE A 431 -18.06 -18.40 9.39
C ILE A 431 -16.64 -18.82 9.67
N SER A 432 -16.29 -18.97 10.93
CA SER A 432 -14.96 -19.47 11.34
C SER A 432 -15.08 -20.60 12.35
N TRP A 433 -14.15 -21.55 12.24
CA TRP A 433 -13.94 -22.59 13.22
C TRP A 433 -12.58 -22.40 13.87
N ARG A 434 -12.52 -22.34 15.21
CA ARG A 434 -11.31 -22.05 15.97
C ARG A 434 -11.15 -23.04 17.10
N LYS A 435 -9.96 -23.64 17.21
CA LYS A 435 -9.59 -24.56 18.31
C LYS A 435 -8.38 -24.01 19.07
N GLY A 436 -8.66 -23.11 20.01
CA GLY A 436 -7.61 -22.37 20.72
C GLY A 436 -6.66 -21.69 19.74
N ASP A 437 -5.38 -21.65 20.06
CA ASP A 437 -4.33 -21.07 19.19
C ASP A 437 -3.75 -22.09 18.18
N THR A 438 -4.32 -23.31 18.11
CA THR A 438 -3.74 -24.38 17.30
C THR A 438 -4.31 -24.50 15.91
N PHE A 439 -5.57 -24.14 15.73
CA PHE A 439 -6.23 -24.22 14.43
C PHE A 439 -7.31 -23.14 14.27
N GLU A 440 -7.30 -22.51 13.11
CA GLU A 440 -8.32 -21.58 12.67
C GLU A 440 -8.62 -21.83 11.18
N ALA A 441 -9.90 -21.98 10.85
CA ALA A 441 -10.37 -21.98 9.46
C ALA A 441 -11.54 -21.02 9.33
N SER A 442 -11.55 -20.18 8.29
CA SER A 442 -12.65 -19.24 8.02
C SER A 442 -12.97 -19.16 6.54
N VAL A 443 -14.25 -18.90 6.28
CA VAL A 443 -14.77 -18.56 4.95
C VAL A 443 -15.57 -17.28 5.10
N GLU A 444 -15.30 -16.30 4.25
CA GLU A 444 -15.99 -15.01 4.23
C GLU A 444 -16.37 -14.64 2.80
N GLY A 445 -17.62 -14.17 2.60
CA GLY A 445 -18.07 -13.54 1.38
C GLY A 445 -18.17 -12.02 1.59
N PHE A 446 -17.80 -11.25 0.58
CA PHE A 446 -17.88 -9.78 0.64
C PHE A 446 -18.49 -9.18 -0.62
N TYR A 447 -19.08 -8.02 -0.46
CA TYR A 447 -19.58 -7.17 -1.56
C TYR A 447 -19.32 -5.70 -1.23
N LYS A 448 -18.74 -4.97 -2.19
CA LYS A 448 -18.49 -3.53 -2.17
C LYS A 448 -19.19 -2.87 -3.34
N ASP A 449 -19.92 -1.81 -3.09
CA ASP A 449 -20.52 -0.93 -4.08
C ASP A 449 -19.88 0.45 -4.00
N TYR A 450 -19.24 0.86 -5.08
CA TYR A 450 -18.53 2.12 -5.20
C TYR A 450 -19.37 3.16 -5.90
N ASP A 451 -19.38 4.37 -5.36
CA ASP A 451 -20.08 5.52 -5.91
C ASP A 451 -19.19 6.77 -5.86
N LYS A 452 -19.45 7.74 -6.72
CA LYS A 452 -18.70 8.99 -6.82
C LYS A 452 -17.19 8.81 -7.09
N ILE A 453 -16.84 7.77 -7.84
CA ILE A 453 -15.45 7.52 -8.22
C ILE A 453 -15.03 8.52 -9.31
N PRO A 454 -13.79 9.03 -9.25
CA PRO A 454 -13.28 9.94 -10.27
C PRO A 454 -13.24 9.31 -11.66
N LEU A 455 -13.87 9.99 -12.61
CA LEU A 455 -13.92 9.65 -14.03
C LEU A 455 -13.11 10.68 -14.82
N SER A 456 -12.21 10.25 -15.66
CA SER A 456 -11.49 11.11 -16.59
C SER A 456 -12.43 11.67 -17.65
N VAL A 457 -12.40 12.99 -17.82
CA VAL A 457 -13.20 13.66 -18.87
C VAL A 457 -12.56 13.47 -20.25
N ALA A 458 -11.23 13.30 -20.31
CA ALA A 458 -10.49 13.21 -21.56
C ALA A 458 -10.74 11.91 -22.33
N ASP A 459 -10.83 10.77 -21.62
CA ASP A 459 -10.96 9.45 -22.22
C ASP A 459 -12.20 8.67 -21.76
N GLY A 460 -12.95 9.20 -20.81
CA GLY A 460 -14.14 8.54 -20.28
C GLY A 460 -13.83 7.26 -19.49
N ILE A 461 -12.63 7.13 -18.92
CA ILE A 461 -12.22 5.95 -18.16
C ILE A 461 -12.18 6.28 -16.66
N PRO A 462 -12.81 5.46 -15.77
CA PRO A 462 -12.67 5.60 -14.33
C PRO A 462 -11.22 5.44 -13.90
N LEU A 463 -10.72 6.27 -12.96
CA LEU A 463 -9.31 6.21 -12.53
C LEU A 463 -8.91 4.83 -11.99
N ASN A 464 -9.82 4.11 -11.35
CA ASN A 464 -9.59 2.76 -10.85
C ASN A 464 -9.40 1.71 -11.97
N CYS A 465 -9.72 2.05 -13.23
CA CYS A 465 -9.47 1.20 -14.39
C CYS A 465 -8.15 1.54 -15.10
N LYS A 466 -7.56 2.72 -14.84
CA LYS A 466 -6.31 3.15 -15.50
C LYS A 466 -5.05 2.48 -14.94
N GLY A 467 -5.12 1.92 -13.73
CA GLY A 467 -3.95 1.39 -13.05
C GLY A 467 -3.07 2.51 -12.49
N ASN A 468 -1.95 2.11 -11.94
CA ASN A 468 -0.95 3.02 -11.39
C ASN A 468 0.44 2.51 -11.76
N ASP A 469 1.04 3.10 -12.75
CA ASP A 469 2.46 2.99 -13.03
C ASP A 469 3.23 3.97 -12.13
N TYR A 470 4.53 4.16 -12.30
CA TYR A 470 5.35 5.14 -11.57
C TYR A 470 4.92 6.61 -11.82
N GLY A 471 3.87 6.81 -12.59
CA GLY A 471 3.31 8.12 -12.92
C GLY A 471 2.36 8.68 -11.84
N VAL A 472 2.13 9.98 -11.91
CA VAL A 472 1.14 10.68 -11.08
C VAL A 472 -0.26 10.40 -11.63
N VAL A 473 -1.15 9.87 -10.80
CA VAL A 473 -2.54 9.56 -11.17
C VAL A 473 -3.44 10.72 -10.75
N GLY A 474 -4.43 11.07 -11.60
CA GLY A 474 -5.44 12.07 -11.29
C GLY A 474 -5.07 13.52 -11.64
N ASN A 475 -3.91 13.75 -12.23
CA ASN A 475 -3.47 15.09 -12.68
C ASN A 475 -4.14 15.48 -14.03
N GLU A 476 -5.47 15.46 -14.05
CA GLU A 476 -6.32 15.69 -15.23
C GLU A 476 -7.71 16.21 -14.83
N LEU A 477 -8.51 16.62 -15.80
CA LEU A 477 -9.91 17.02 -15.56
C LEU A 477 -10.76 15.80 -15.25
N LEU A 478 -11.44 15.83 -14.10
CA LEU A 478 -12.18 14.72 -13.53
C LEU A 478 -13.61 15.12 -13.14
N THR A 479 -14.51 14.13 -13.14
CA THR A 479 -15.85 14.19 -12.52
C THR A 479 -16.06 13.03 -11.57
N SER A 480 -16.87 13.19 -10.54
CA SER A 480 -17.23 12.12 -9.58
C SER A 480 -18.52 11.40 -10.01
N THR A 481 -18.55 10.84 -11.21
CA THR A 481 -19.73 10.20 -11.80
C THR A 481 -19.62 8.69 -11.93
N ALA A 482 -18.38 8.16 -11.91
CA ALA A 482 -18.18 6.73 -12.05
C ALA A 482 -18.65 5.93 -10.84
N GLN A 483 -19.11 4.73 -11.11
CA GLN A 483 -19.58 3.74 -10.16
C GLN A 483 -18.77 2.45 -10.32
N GLY A 484 -18.75 1.60 -9.31
CA GLY A 484 -18.04 0.33 -9.38
C GLY A 484 -18.57 -0.69 -8.41
N ARG A 485 -18.09 -1.91 -8.53
CA ARG A 485 -18.35 -2.99 -7.58
C ARG A 485 -17.16 -3.92 -7.47
N SER A 486 -16.96 -4.44 -6.27
CA SER A 486 -16.03 -5.54 -6.03
C SER A 486 -16.68 -6.57 -5.13
N TYR A 487 -16.61 -7.84 -5.49
CA TYR A 487 -17.23 -8.92 -4.74
C TYR A 487 -16.43 -10.21 -4.86
N GLY A 488 -16.54 -11.04 -3.85
CA GLY A 488 -15.77 -12.28 -3.82
C GLY A 488 -15.95 -13.10 -2.56
N ALA A 489 -15.13 -14.14 -2.48
CA ALA A 489 -15.05 -15.03 -1.35
C ALA A 489 -13.59 -15.28 -0.95
N GLU A 490 -13.37 -15.40 0.35
CA GLU A 490 -12.06 -15.59 0.97
C GLU A 490 -12.08 -16.82 1.86
N ILE A 491 -10.99 -17.61 1.82
CA ILE A 491 -10.76 -18.75 2.69
C ILE A 491 -9.42 -18.54 3.39
N LEU A 492 -9.38 -18.74 4.69
CA LEU A 492 -8.16 -18.73 5.51
C LEU A 492 -8.10 -19.99 6.33
N VAL A 493 -6.94 -20.65 6.34
CA VAL A 493 -6.63 -21.77 7.23
C VAL A 493 -5.30 -21.49 7.91
N LYS A 494 -5.28 -21.53 9.24
CA LYS A 494 -4.06 -21.50 10.06
C LYS A 494 -4.01 -22.76 10.90
N TRP A 495 -2.86 -23.41 10.93
CA TRP A 495 -2.70 -24.67 11.66
C TRP A 495 -1.30 -24.80 12.28
N LEU A 496 -1.25 -24.87 13.60
CA LEU A 496 -0.05 -25.18 14.36
C LEU A 496 -0.01 -26.68 14.69
N ILE A 497 0.74 -27.44 13.91
CA ILE A 497 0.86 -28.89 14.03
C ILE A 497 2.00 -29.24 14.99
N ALA A 498 1.69 -30.05 16.03
CA ALA A 498 2.65 -30.54 17.02
C ALA A 498 3.55 -29.46 17.62
N LYS A 499 3.09 -28.19 17.69
CA LYS A 499 3.84 -27.00 18.14
C LYS A 499 5.16 -26.75 17.37
N LYS A 500 5.37 -27.38 16.23
CA LYS A 500 6.59 -27.31 15.41
C LYS A 500 6.37 -26.76 14.02
N LEU A 501 5.27 -27.16 13.37
CA LEU A 501 4.94 -26.74 12.01
C LEU A 501 3.79 -25.76 12.06
N ASN A 502 4.06 -24.52 11.68
CA ASN A 502 3.06 -23.46 11.51
C ASN A 502 2.70 -23.34 10.02
N LEU A 503 1.48 -23.69 9.67
CA LEU A 503 0.93 -23.57 8.32
C LEU A 503 -0.10 -22.45 8.27
N ALA A 504 -0.04 -21.65 7.22
CA ALA A 504 -1.08 -20.69 6.89
C ALA A 504 -1.36 -20.74 5.39
N SER A 505 -2.63 -20.87 5.03
CA SER A 505 -3.09 -20.86 3.64
C SER A 505 -4.21 -19.87 3.48
N SER A 506 -4.18 -19.08 2.42
CA SER A 506 -5.26 -18.17 2.03
C SER A 506 -5.61 -18.37 0.57
N PHE A 507 -6.91 -18.33 0.28
CA PHE A 507 -7.42 -18.33 -1.09
C PHE A 507 -8.50 -17.26 -1.20
N THR A 508 -8.43 -16.44 -2.24
CA THR A 508 -9.41 -15.41 -2.55
C THR A 508 -9.82 -15.52 -4.00
N LEU A 509 -11.11 -15.50 -4.23
CA LEU A 509 -11.71 -15.36 -5.56
C LEU A 509 -12.54 -14.08 -5.59
N PHE A 510 -12.28 -13.18 -6.54
CA PHE A 510 -12.98 -11.90 -6.58
C PHE A 510 -13.10 -11.35 -8.01
N LYS A 511 -14.00 -10.38 -8.17
CA LYS A 511 -14.14 -9.55 -9.35
C LYS A 511 -14.26 -8.09 -8.94
N SER A 512 -13.56 -7.21 -9.66
CA SER A 512 -13.59 -5.76 -9.46
C SER A 512 -13.76 -5.06 -10.80
N GLU A 513 -14.81 -4.21 -10.92
CA GLU A 513 -15.17 -3.57 -12.18
C GLU A 513 -15.86 -2.23 -11.94
N TYR A 514 -15.71 -1.29 -12.87
CA TYR A 514 -16.26 0.07 -12.78
C TYR A 514 -16.99 0.44 -14.08
N ARG A 515 -17.87 1.44 -14.01
CA ARG A 515 -18.60 1.99 -15.15
C ARG A 515 -18.71 3.52 -15.04
N ASN A 516 -18.90 4.19 -16.14
CA ASN A 516 -18.97 5.65 -16.19
C ASN A 516 -20.23 6.20 -15.52
N ASP A 517 -21.34 5.52 -15.74
CA ASP A 517 -22.67 5.80 -15.19
C ASP A 517 -23.52 4.52 -15.12
N LYS A 518 -24.78 4.63 -14.72
CA LYS A 518 -25.69 3.49 -14.56
C LYS A 518 -26.03 2.75 -15.86
N GLU A 519 -25.92 3.43 -16.98
CA GLU A 519 -26.31 2.92 -18.31
C GLU A 519 -25.11 2.31 -19.06
N SER A 520 -23.88 2.64 -18.63
CA SER A 520 -22.65 2.18 -19.26
C SER A 520 -22.32 0.73 -18.89
N GLU A 521 -21.64 0.03 -19.79
CA GLU A 521 -21.05 -1.29 -19.51
C GLU A 521 -19.95 -1.21 -18.46
N TYR A 522 -19.77 -2.30 -17.71
CA TYR A 522 -18.68 -2.42 -16.76
C TYR A 522 -17.34 -2.65 -17.46
N ILE A 523 -16.34 -1.90 -17.03
CA ILE A 523 -14.92 -2.01 -17.40
C ILE A 523 -14.20 -2.71 -16.24
N THR A 524 -13.41 -3.74 -16.54
CA THR A 524 -12.61 -4.43 -15.53
C THR A 524 -11.62 -3.45 -14.87
N SER A 525 -11.57 -3.45 -13.54
CA SER A 525 -10.60 -2.67 -12.76
C SER A 525 -9.17 -3.09 -13.12
N ALA A 526 -8.24 -2.15 -13.13
CA ALA A 526 -6.81 -2.47 -13.27
C ALA A 526 -6.27 -3.42 -12.17
N TRP A 527 -7.01 -3.56 -11.07
CA TRP A 527 -6.66 -4.34 -9.89
C TRP A 527 -7.35 -5.71 -9.82
N ASP A 528 -8.06 -6.14 -10.87
CA ASP A 528 -8.76 -7.41 -10.94
C ASP A 528 -7.83 -8.55 -11.35
N ASN A 529 -7.21 -9.20 -10.38
CA ASN A 529 -6.43 -10.42 -10.58
C ASN A 529 -7.28 -11.69 -10.58
N ARG A 530 -8.57 -11.62 -10.35
CA ARG A 530 -9.55 -12.71 -10.27
C ARG A 530 -9.35 -13.67 -9.11
N TYR A 531 -8.14 -14.18 -8.87
CA TYR A 531 -7.84 -15.07 -7.75
C TYR A 531 -6.44 -14.87 -7.21
N ILE A 532 -6.29 -15.17 -5.92
CA ILE A 532 -5.03 -15.14 -5.17
C ILE A 532 -4.96 -16.37 -4.30
N PHE A 533 -3.84 -17.09 -4.34
CA PHE A 533 -3.56 -18.21 -3.46
C PHE A 533 -2.20 -18.03 -2.80
N ASN A 534 -2.15 -18.20 -1.49
CA ASN A 534 -0.92 -18.26 -0.73
C ASN A 534 -0.93 -19.48 0.19
N LEU A 535 0.20 -20.15 0.27
CA LEU A 535 0.49 -21.18 1.24
C LEU A 535 1.85 -20.90 1.87
N ARG A 536 1.88 -20.75 3.18
CA ARG A 536 3.12 -20.54 3.96
C ARG A 536 3.25 -21.61 5.01
N GLY A 537 4.44 -22.20 5.11
CA GLY A 537 4.80 -23.15 6.16
C GLY A 537 6.13 -22.76 6.80
N THR A 538 6.20 -22.86 8.14
CA THR A 538 7.46 -22.72 8.89
C THR A 538 7.60 -23.88 9.84
N TYR A 539 8.68 -24.64 9.72
CA TYR A 539 8.98 -25.80 10.54
C TYR A 539 10.18 -25.52 11.46
N ASN A 540 9.94 -25.60 12.77
CA ASN A 540 10.98 -25.41 13.79
C ASN A 540 11.62 -26.75 14.12
N LEU A 541 12.89 -26.88 13.78
CA LEU A 541 13.74 -28.05 13.98
C LEU A 541 14.48 -27.99 15.33
N PRO A 542 15.01 -29.12 15.82
CA PRO A 542 15.91 -29.12 16.97
C PRO A 542 17.13 -28.23 16.75
N HIS A 543 17.80 -27.85 17.86
CA HIS A 543 19.00 -27.02 17.86
C HIS A 543 18.80 -25.64 17.20
N GLN A 544 17.58 -25.06 17.30
CA GLN A 544 17.27 -23.69 16.84
C GLN A 544 17.41 -23.50 15.31
N TRP A 545 17.22 -24.54 14.53
CA TRP A 545 17.00 -24.42 13.10
C TRP A 545 15.53 -24.12 12.81
N SER A 546 15.28 -23.34 11.79
CA SER A 546 13.95 -23.08 11.25
C SER A 546 14.00 -23.15 9.74
N PHE A 547 13.07 -23.88 9.15
CA PHE A 547 12.90 -23.96 7.69
C PHE A 547 11.53 -23.42 7.33
N GLY A 548 11.49 -22.51 6.37
CA GLY A 548 10.26 -21.89 5.88
C GLY A 548 10.11 -22.05 4.37
N MET A 549 8.86 -22.21 3.92
CA MET A 549 8.50 -22.20 2.50
C MET A 549 7.21 -21.40 2.29
N LYS A 550 7.16 -20.64 1.21
CA LYS A 550 5.96 -19.91 0.76
C LYS A 550 5.72 -20.20 -0.70
N VAL A 551 4.48 -20.52 -1.04
CA VAL A 551 4.00 -20.61 -2.42
C VAL A 551 2.96 -19.54 -2.61
N SER A 552 3.12 -18.71 -3.63
CA SER A 552 2.16 -17.66 -4.00
C SER A 552 1.75 -17.84 -5.45
N CYS A 553 0.45 -17.75 -5.71
CA CYS A 553 -0.11 -17.79 -7.05
C CYS A 553 -1.16 -16.69 -7.20
N ILE A 554 -1.09 -15.91 -8.27
CA ILE A 554 -2.00 -14.81 -8.56
C ILE A 554 -2.45 -14.89 -10.02
N GLY A 555 -3.72 -14.62 -10.25
CA GLY A 555 -4.26 -14.48 -11.61
C GLY A 555 -3.62 -13.28 -12.33
N GLY A 556 -3.58 -13.35 -13.65
CA GLY A 556 -3.00 -12.31 -14.48
C GLY A 556 -3.78 -11.00 -14.38
N ALA A 557 -3.07 -9.88 -14.36
CA ALA A 557 -3.66 -8.54 -14.39
C ALA A 557 -4.38 -8.30 -15.73
N PRO A 558 -5.45 -7.51 -15.73
CA PRO A 558 -6.11 -7.10 -16.98
C PRO A 558 -5.20 -6.12 -17.75
N TYR A 559 -5.35 -6.11 -19.07
CA TYR A 559 -4.69 -5.16 -19.95
C TYR A 559 -5.54 -4.82 -21.16
N THR A 560 -5.20 -3.68 -21.79
CA THR A 560 -5.84 -3.20 -23.01
C THR A 560 -4.93 -3.51 -24.20
N PRO A 561 -5.37 -4.29 -25.21
CA PRO A 561 -4.57 -4.56 -26.39
C PRO A 561 -4.33 -3.29 -27.22
N TYR A 562 -3.30 -3.31 -28.04
CA TYR A 562 -3.01 -2.21 -28.95
C TYR A 562 -3.87 -2.28 -30.22
N ASP A 563 -4.28 -1.14 -30.74
CA ASP A 563 -4.74 -0.98 -32.12
C ASP A 563 -3.50 -0.95 -33.03
N GLU A 564 -3.08 -2.11 -33.52
CA GLU A 564 -1.91 -2.26 -34.37
C GLU A 564 -2.07 -1.53 -35.71
N THR A 565 -3.29 -1.52 -36.23
CA THR A 565 -3.61 -0.87 -37.49
C THR A 565 -3.39 0.63 -37.41
N LYS A 566 -3.90 1.26 -36.37
CA LYS A 566 -3.70 2.69 -36.11
C LYS A 566 -2.27 3.01 -35.69
N SER A 567 -1.67 2.17 -34.81
CA SER A 567 -0.32 2.37 -34.32
C SER A 567 0.75 2.28 -35.41
N SER A 568 0.54 1.47 -36.45
CA SER A 568 1.48 1.34 -37.56
C SER A 568 1.46 2.53 -38.53
N LEU A 569 0.38 3.31 -38.58
CA LEU A 569 0.32 4.50 -39.48
C LEU A 569 1.40 5.50 -39.08
N VAL A 570 2.23 5.93 -40.04
CA VAL A 570 3.32 6.90 -39.85
C VAL A 570 2.78 8.19 -39.24
N SER A 571 1.70 8.76 -39.80
CA SER A 571 1.09 9.99 -39.31
C SER A 571 0.54 9.88 -37.89
N ALA A 572 -0.05 8.71 -37.54
CA ALA A 572 -0.58 8.48 -36.19
C ALA A 572 0.54 8.27 -35.17
N TRP A 573 1.55 7.47 -35.51
CA TRP A 573 2.72 7.24 -34.65
C TRP A 573 3.46 8.54 -34.34
N ASP A 574 3.77 9.32 -35.38
CA ASP A 574 4.52 10.56 -35.26
C ASP A 574 3.79 11.65 -34.47
N ALA A 575 2.44 11.56 -34.39
CA ALA A 575 1.63 12.48 -33.62
C ALA A 575 1.82 12.34 -32.11
N GLN A 576 2.07 11.14 -31.60
CA GLN A 576 2.21 10.91 -30.14
C GLN A 576 3.47 10.13 -29.70
N GLY A 577 4.22 9.54 -30.64
CA GLY A 577 5.46 8.79 -30.37
C GLY A 577 5.27 7.50 -29.58
N LYS A 578 4.04 6.94 -29.53
CA LYS A 578 3.69 5.71 -28.83
C LYS A 578 2.54 4.99 -29.51
N ALA A 579 2.33 3.72 -29.19
CA ALA A 579 1.24 2.92 -29.70
C ALA A 579 -0.13 3.42 -29.18
N TYR A 580 -1.17 3.22 -29.99
CA TYR A 580 -2.57 3.45 -29.63
C TYR A 580 -3.17 2.20 -29.02
N TYR A 581 -3.96 2.37 -27.95
CA TYR A 581 -4.75 1.31 -27.37
C TYR A 581 -6.07 1.11 -28.13
N ASP A 582 -6.55 -0.12 -28.20
CA ASP A 582 -7.91 -0.43 -28.64
C ASP A 582 -8.88 -0.20 -27.49
N TYR A 583 -9.41 1.01 -27.39
CA TYR A 583 -10.35 1.39 -26.32
C TYR A 583 -11.65 0.60 -26.31
N SER A 584 -12.02 -0.09 -27.42
CA SER A 584 -13.20 -0.97 -27.46
C SER A 584 -12.99 -2.25 -26.63
N LYS A 585 -11.72 -2.58 -26.34
CA LYS A 585 -11.29 -3.73 -25.54
C LYS A 585 -10.59 -3.32 -24.25
N TYR A 586 -10.93 -2.17 -23.71
CA TYR A 586 -10.25 -1.64 -22.53
C TYR A 586 -10.33 -2.62 -21.34
N ASN A 587 -9.17 -3.08 -20.83
CA ASN A 587 -9.01 -4.07 -19.75
C ASN A 587 -9.79 -5.38 -19.94
N LYS A 588 -10.11 -5.78 -21.17
CA LYS A 588 -10.84 -7.04 -21.44
C LYS A 588 -9.92 -8.27 -21.49
N GLU A 589 -8.67 -8.09 -21.85
CA GLU A 589 -7.68 -9.16 -21.90
C GLU A 589 -6.96 -9.31 -20.55
N HIS A 590 -6.43 -10.51 -20.28
CA HIS A 590 -5.67 -10.79 -19.07
C HIS A 590 -4.32 -11.41 -19.39
N LEU A 591 -3.31 -10.97 -18.64
CA LEU A 591 -1.98 -11.54 -18.67
C LEU A 591 -2.00 -12.99 -18.10
N PRO A 592 -0.98 -13.80 -18.38
CA PRO A 592 -0.82 -15.10 -17.75
C PRO A 592 -0.74 -15.00 -16.23
N ALA A 593 -1.25 -16.03 -15.55
CA ALA A 593 -1.09 -16.17 -14.11
C ALA A 593 0.40 -16.27 -13.72
N PHE A 594 0.72 -15.80 -12.52
CA PHE A 594 2.06 -15.85 -11.96
C PHE A 594 2.09 -16.70 -10.70
N ALA A 595 3.08 -17.57 -10.58
CA ALA A 595 3.33 -18.34 -9.38
C ALA A 595 4.81 -18.30 -9.01
N GLN A 596 5.11 -18.20 -7.72
CA GLN A 596 6.48 -18.24 -7.22
C GLN A 596 6.57 -19.07 -5.94
N VAL A 597 7.76 -19.60 -5.72
CA VAL A 597 8.13 -20.32 -4.50
C VAL A 597 9.30 -19.63 -3.83
N ASP A 598 9.16 -19.35 -2.55
CA ASP A 598 10.18 -18.76 -1.70
C ASP A 598 10.58 -19.75 -0.61
N VAL A 599 11.86 -19.81 -0.26
CA VAL A 599 12.40 -20.70 0.75
C VAL A 599 13.33 -19.94 1.69
N ARG A 600 13.21 -20.21 2.99
CA ARG A 600 14.04 -19.56 4.00
C ARG A 600 14.56 -20.60 5.00
N VAL A 601 15.81 -20.41 5.39
CA VAL A 601 16.46 -21.18 6.44
C VAL A 601 17.05 -20.23 7.47
N ASP A 602 16.75 -20.47 8.74
CA ASP A 602 17.30 -19.68 9.85
C ASP A 602 18.03 -20.61 10.83
N LYS A 603 19.12 -20.12 11.39
CA LYS A 603 19.87 -20.74 12.48
C LYS A 603 20.19 -19.73 13.56
N THR A 604 19.86 -20.05 14.81
CA THR A 604 20.18 -19.18 15.97
C THR A 604 21.11 -19.90 16.92
N PHE A 605 22.11 -19.19 17.43
CA PHE A 605 23.02 -19.63 18.48
C PHE A 605 22.84 -18.73 19.71
N TYR A 606 22.52 -19.34 20.83
CA TYR A 606 22.47 -18.66 22.12
C TYR A 606 23.84 -18.79 22.80
N LEU A 607 24.53 -17.68 22.96
CA LEU A 607 25.81 -17.57 23.67
C LEU A 607 25.54 -17.01 25.08
N LYS A 608 26.56 -17.00 25.92
CA LYS A 608 26.40 -16.62 27.34
C LYS A 608 25.81 -15.24 27.56
N HIS A 609 26.15 -14.26 26.69
CA HIS A 609 25.74 -12.87 26.82
C HIS A 609 25.10 -12.29 25.56
N CYS A 610 25.03 -13.05 24.48
CA CYS A 610 24.49 -12.56 23.22
C CYS A 610 23.85 -13.70 22.39
N MET A 611 23.07 -13.32 21.41
CA MET A 611 22.47 -14.21 20.45
C MET A 611 23.05 -13.89 19.06
N LEU A 612 23.43 -14.94 18.31
CA LEU A 612 23.91 -14.82 16.95
C LEU A 612 22.95 -15.61 16.03
N GLY A 613 22.34 -14.90 15.09
CA GLY A 613 21.43 -15.49 14.11
C GLY A 613 22.02 -15.45 12.70
N PHE A 614 21.74 -16.47 11.90
CA PHE A 614 22.03 -16.53 10.48
C PHE A 614 20.74 -16.83 9.72
N TYR A 615 20.52 -16.17 8.59
CA TYR A 615 19.43 -16.54 7.70
C TYR A 615 19.86 -16.54 6.24
N LEU A 616 19.22 -17.41 5.47
CA LEU A 616 19.25 -17.45 4.02
C LEU A 616 17.80 -17.45 3.54
N ASP A 617 17.41 -16.44 2.78
CA ASP A 617 16.08 -16.31 2.18
C ASP A 617 16.23 -16.25 0.65
N LEU A 618 15.68 -17.23 -0.04
CA LEU A 618 15.70 -17.38 -1.49
C LEU A 618 14.33 -17.09 -2.03
N GLN A 619 14.14 -15.88 -2.57
CA GLN A 619 12.88 -15.50 -3.19
C GLN A 619 12.86 -15.95 -4.65
N ASN A 620 11.70 -16.45 -5.07
CA ASN A 620 11.47 -16.90 -6.44
C ASN A 620 12.50 -17.96 -6.92
N ILE A 621 12.64 -19.05 -6.14
CA ILE A 621 13.55 -20.17 -6.52
C ILE A 621 13.14 -20.82 -7.84
N THR A 622 11.91 -20.66 -8.27
CA THR A 622 11.37 -21.14 -9.55
C THR A 622 11.79 -20.30 -10.73
N VAL A 623 12.43 -19.13 -10.48
CA VAL A 623 12.81 -18.14 -11.52
C VAL A 623 11.60 -17.77 -12.40
N SER A 624 10.42 -17.78 -11.81
CA SER A 624 9.17 -17.45 -12.50
C SER A 624 9.19 -15.99 -12.97
N LYS A 625 8.68 -15.75 -14.17
CA LYS A 625 8.59 -14.42 -14.77
C LYS A 625 7.16 -13.90 -14.65
N LEU A 626 6.97 -12.78 -13.95
CA LEU A 626 5.74 -12.02 -13.98
C LEU A 626 5.68 -11.26 -15.31
N LYS A 627 4.82 -11.70 -16.21
CA LYS A 627 4.65 -11.07 -17.52
C LYS A 627 3.87 -9.78 -17.39
N GLN A 628 4.32 -8.78 -18.12
CA GLN A 628 3.62 -7.51 -18.35
C GLN A 628 3.16 -7.46 -19.82
N GLN A 629 2.35 -6.47 -20.17
CA GLN A 629 1.99 -6.25 -21.56
C GLN A 629 3.23 -5.92 -22.38
N ASP A 630 3.48 -6.65 -23.46
CA ASP A 630 4.55 -6.35 -24.39
C ASP A 630 4.39 -4.93 -24.94
N VAL A 631 5.48 -4.20 -25.11
CA VAL A 631 5.43 -2.84 -25.64
C VAL A 631 5.50 -2.88 -27.15
N LEU A 632 4.52 -2.25 -27.82
CA LEU A 632 4.49 -2.10 -29.26
C LEU A 632 5.25 -0.84 -29.68
N MET A 633 6.32 -0.98 -30.46
CA MET A 633 7.22 0.11 -30.90
C MET A 633 7.36 0.14 -32.41
N SER A 634 7.51 1.34 -32.96
CA SER A 634 7.93 1.53 -34.35
C SER A 634 9.42 1.26 -34.48
N THR A 635 9.83 0.60 -35.56
CA THR A 635 11.26 0.46 -35.94
C THR A 635 11.79 1.71 -36.67
N GLY A 636 10.93 2.67 -37.01
CA GLY A 636 11.27 3.81 -37.85
C GLY A 636 11.37 3.48 -39.35
N ILE A 637 11.23 2.22 -39.73
CA ILE A 637 11.28 1.77 -41.14
C ILE A 637 9.87 1.76 -41.72
N ILE A 638 9.65 2.46 -42.82
CA ILE A 638 8.39 2.46 -43.56
C ILE A 638 8.33 1.19 -44.44
N GLU A 639 7.34 0.33 -44.23
CA GLU A 639 7.19 -0.92 -44.98
C GLU A 639 6.64 -0.74 -46.39
N ASN A 640 5.84 0.30 -46.61
CA ASN A 640 5.16 0.60 -47.86
C ASN A 640 5.44 2.05 -48.34
N PRO A 641 6.71 2.40 -48.63
CA PRO A 641 7.09 3.77 -48.96
C PRO A 641 6.39 4.30 -50.23
N GLU A 642 5.97 3.41 -51.11
CA GLU A 642 5.23 3.76 -52.37
C GLU A 642 3.76 4.14 -52.13
N ALA A 643 3.22 3.87 -50.93
CA ALA A 643 1.85 4.24 -50.60
C ALA A 643 1.71 5.76 -50.42
N PRO A 644 0.51 6.34 -50.61
CA PRO A 644 0.26 7.71 -50.25
C PRO A 644 0.62 7.99 -48.78
N ALA A 645 1.13 9.18 -48.46
CA ALA A 645 1.62 9.54 -47.12
C ALA A 645 0.62 9.21 -45.99
N ALA A 646 -0.67 9.38 -46.23
CA ALA A 646 -1.73 9.03 -45.25
C ALA A 646 -1.89 7.52 -45.00
N ALA A 647 -1.35 6.68 -45.87
CA ALA A 647 -1.46 5.20 -45.80
C ALA A 647 -0.11 4.53 -45.54
N GLN A 648 0.98 5.31 -45.41
CA GLN A 648 2.29 4.77 -45.06
C GLN A 648 2.30 4.19 -43.65
N ARG A 649 2.99 3.04 -43.48
CA ARG A 649 3.05 2.30 -42.23
C ARG A 649 4.50 2.01 -41.84
N TYR A 650 4.76 2.18 -40.56
CA TYR A 650 5.99 1.70 -39.94
C TYR A 650 5.94 0.17 -39.75
N ARG A 651 7.08 -0.47 -39.91
CA ARG A 651 7.33 -1.80 -39.39
C ARG A 651 7.29 -1.72 -37.86
N MET A 652 6.40 -2.51 -37.25
CA MET A 652 6.24 -2.56 -35.81
C MET A 652 7.05 -3.72 -35.22
N LYS A 653 7.54 -3.53 -33.99
CA LYS A 653 8.18 -4.59 -33.20
C LYS A 653 7.55 -4.62 -31.79
N ARG A 654 7.60 -5.80 -31.16
CA ARG A 654 7.16 -5.98 -29.78
C ARG A 654 8.36 -6.22 -28.88
N ILE A 655 8.49 -5.39 -27.84
CA ILE A 655 9.48 -5.57 -26.78
C ILE A 655 8.80 -6.32 -25.65
N LYS A 656 9.28 -7.52 -25.35
CA LYS A 656 8.76 -8.34 -24.26
C LYS A 656 9.06 -7.68 -22.93
N GLN A 657 8.03 -7.55 -22.08
CA GLN A 657 8.18 -7.01 -20.75
C GLN A 657 7.90 -8.10 -19.71
N SER A 658 8.84 -8.33 -18.84
CA SER A 658 8.68 -9.26 -17.72
C SER A 658 9.60 -8.89 -16.57
N SER A 659 9.14 -9.10 -15.36
CA SER A 659 9.94 -8.98 -14.16
C SER A 659 9.98 -10.31 -13.40
N GLY A 660 10.94 -10.47 -12.54
CA GLY A 660 11.11 -11.66 -11.72
C GLY A 660 12.48 -12.32 -11.96
N THR A 661 13.23 -12.40 -10.89
CA THR A 661 14.54 -13.05 -10.84
C THR A 661 14.65 -13.79 -9.52
N LEU A 662 15.56 -14.74 -9.42
CA LEU A 662 15.97 -15.29 -8.13
C LEU A 662 16.64 -14.18 -7.33
N LEU A 663 16.10 -13.89 -6.14
CA LEU A 663 16.67 -12.89 -5.23
C LEU A 663 17.18 -13.60 -3.96
N PRO A 664 18.48 -13.93 -3.90
CA PRO A 664 19.06 -14.48 -2.69
C PRO A 664 19.36 -13.36 -1.69
N THR A 665 18.90 -13.52 -0.47
CA THR A 665 19.24 -12.64 0.65
C THR A 665 19.79 -13.48 1.79
N LEU A 666 20.95 -13.10 2.27
CA LEU A 666 21.58 -13.72 3.44
C LEU A 666 21.92 -12.64 4.44
N GLY A 667 21.95 -13.02 5.70
CA GLY A 667 22.33 -12.05 6.73
C GLY A 667 22.68 -12.68 8.07
N ILE A 668 23.32 -11.86 8.85
CA ILE A 668 23.77 -12.15 10.22
C ILE A 668 23.10 -11.16 11.15
N THR A 669 22.52 -11.66 12.23
CA THR A 669 21.96 -10.85 13.31
C THR A 669 22.75 -11.09 14.59
N PHE A 670 23.10 -10.03 15.26
CA PHE A 670 23.74 -10.03 16.57
C PHE A 670 22.84 -9.28 17.55
N GLU A 671 22.52 -9.90 18.67
CA GLU A 671 21.70 -9.28 19.74
C GLU A 671 22.39 -9.47 21.08
N TYR A 672 22.54 -8.35 21.80
CA TYR A 672 23.19 -8.26 23.11
C TYR A 672 22.24 -7.66 24.14
#